data_1f48692c0e22f9988e867ba34a3057fc
#
_entry.id   1f48692c0e22f9988e867ba34a3057fc
#
_cell.length_a   1.000
_cell.length_b   1.000
_cell.length_c   1.000
_cell.angle_alpha   90.00
_cell.angle_beta   90.00
_cell.angle_gamma   90.00
#
_symmetry.space_group_name_H-M   'P 1'
#
loop_
_entity.id
_entity.type
_entity.pdbx_description
1 polymer ?
#
loop_
_entity_poly.entity_id
_entity_poly.type
_entity_poly.pdbx_seq_one_letter_code
_entity_poly.pdbx_strand_id
1 'polypeptide(L)'
;MKKNSKKNARRLASHTFEQLEPRSMMAAQSLTGVGVTPPVAPPLVAASLDGSGNNLAHPEWGSTAEQLLRRSTAAYSDGASAPSGADRPNARAISNALSASPADGILNDREFSAFVYAWGQFIDHDLSLTEAATPRERFSIAVPTGDPLFDPASTGAMTISLSRSAYDTSTDTATPRQQMNSLTAFIDGSQIYGVDATRAAALREFVGGRLRTSAGNLLPYNTAGLPNANDAHRVSDDKLFLAGDVRANENPELTSLQTLFMREHNRIAASVAGRNPSLSDEQVYQHARRMVIAELQKITYSEFLPAILGERTAASAALNAYRGYRADVNPGITNEFSTAAFRFGHSMLGTDIEFLDNNGNEIHEALSLRDAFFNSPVLAETGIDPILKYLASDRAQEIDTIVVDDVRNFLFGAPGQGGFDLAALNIQRGREHGIADYNSVRAAYGLAKITSFAEITDNKAVQDSLAATYGSVDKLDLWVAGLAEKHLPGSSMGATFTRILVDQFSRLRDGDRYWYQNALPADAVRDIQKTTLADIVRRNTTLTNLQPNVFFFKASIVGNLFVDANRDGTRQRLEGGVAGLNVSLVNAVGATIATTVSDSRGNYMFKGLDLGSYKVIVTPQNGGTAITSRVLTITRGGNLSNDVALAPRPQALPAPKPATKPTAPPTNRPAPAPLQAGMPSTAARASMFAAMGSSTRTPSNGR
;
A
#
# COMPACT_ATOMS: atom_id res chain seq x y z
N MET A 1 -63.26 28.32 -18.89
CA MET A 1 -64.35 27.83 -18.01
C MET A 1 -63.71 27.14 -16.80
N LYS A 2 -63.98 27.73 -15.64
CA LYS A 2 -64.10 27.22 -14.27
C LYS A 2 -63.11 26.08 -13.84
N LYS A 3 -62.13 26.37 -12.96
CA LYS A 3 -62.20 26.44 -11.49
C LYS A 3 -62.56 25.08 -10.85
N ASN A 4 -61.62 24.47 -10.07
CA ASN A 4 -61.75 24.52 -8.63
C ASN A 4 -60.49 23.99 -7.94
N SER A 5 -60.07 24.78 -6.98
CA SER A 5 -59.07 24.54 -5.93
C SER A 5 -59.69 23.71 -4.77
N LYS A 6 -58.88 22.93 -4.08
CA LYS A 6 -59.08 22.76 -2.64
C LYS A 6 -57.75 22.56 -1.93
N LYS A 7 -57.41 23.50 -1.08
CA LYS A 7 -56.47 23.46 0.05
C LYS A 7 -56.93 22.42 1.06
N ASN A 8 -56.01 21.73 1.67
CA ASN A 8 -56.22 21.31 3.04
C ASN A 8 -54.96 21.46 3.89
N ALA A 9 -55.20 21.96 5.07
CA ALA A 9 -54.25 22.57 5.98
C ALA A 9 -53.57 21.56 6.90
N ARG A 10 -52.45 21.99 7.42
CA ARG A 10 -51.61 21.48 8.51
C ARG A 10 -52.40 20.99 9.72
N ARG A 11 -51.89 19.92 10.33
CA ARG A 11 -51.90 19.72 11.77
C ARG A 11 -50.50 19.39 12.27
N LEU A 12 -49.92 20.29 13.04
CA LEU A 12 -48.81 20.06 13.95
C LEU A 12 -49.35 19.24 15.14
N ALA A 13 -48.64 18.19 15.49
CA ALA A 13 -48.76 17.56 16.81
C ALA A 13 -47.38 17.63 17.48
N SER A 14 -47.31 18.40 18.53
CA SER A 14 -46.22 18.47 19.51
C SER A 14 -46.20 17.15 20.31
N HIS A 15 -45.03 16.54 20.41
CA HIS A 15 -44.76 15.55 21.46
C HIS A 15 -43.60 16.02 22.33
N THR A 16 -43.92 16.06 23.60
CA THR A 16 -43.12 16.41 24.77
C THR A 16 -41.94 15.45 24.97
N PHE A 17 -40.84 16.04 25.43
CA PHE A 17 -39.70 15.33 25.99
C PHE A 17 -40.10 14.60 27.26
N GLU A 18 -39.88 13.30 27.32
CA GLU A 18 -39.85 12.54 28.57
C GLU A 18 -38.40 12.29 28.99
N GLN A 19 -38.09 12.68 30.21
CA GLN A 19 -36.84 12.41 30.91
C GLN A 19 -36.67 10.91 31.15
N LEU A 20 -35.51 10.35 30.82
CA LEU A 20 -35.10 9.01 31.21
C LEU A 20 -34.33 9.08 32.54
N GLU A 21 -34.91 8.51 33.57
CA GLU A 21 -34.27 8.27 34.86
C GLU A 21 -33.19 7.17 34.80
N PRO A 22 -32.20 7.18 35.73
CA PRO A 22 -31.11 6.21 35.74
C PRO A 22 -31.56 4.85 36.30
N ARG A 23 -31.36 3.78 35.53
CA ARG A 23 -31.60 2.41 36.00
C ARG A 23 -30.47 1.94 36.90
N SER A 24 -30.85 1.64 38.12
CA SER A 24 -30.12 0.98 39.18
C SER A 24 -29.61 -0.41 38.75
N MET A 25 -28.42 -0.77 39.23
CA MET A 25 -27.92 -2.15 39.24
C MET A 25 -28.90 -3.06 40.03
N MET A 26 -29.32 -4.14 39.40
CA MET A 26 -29.89 -5.27 40.12
C MET A 26 -28.93 -6.44 40.15
N ALA A 27 -28.77 -6.96 41.33
CA ALA A 27 -27.92 -8.11 41.66
C ALA A 27 -28.32 -9.39 40.93
N ALA A 28 -27.33 -10.16 40.52
CA ALA A 28 -27.50 -11.48 39.96
C ALA A 28 -28.14 -12.44 41.00
N GLN A 29 -29.31 -12.91 40.72
CA GLN A 29 -29.83 -14.15 41.34
C GLN A 29 -29.54 -15.34 40.41
N SER A 30 -28.85 -16.31 40.97
CA SER A 30 -28.56 -17.61 40.37
C SER A 30 -29.87 -18.37 40.10
N LEU A 31 -30.15 -18.60 38.82
CA LEU A 31 -31.14 -19.61 38.41
C LEU A 31 -30.36 -20.80 37.82
N THR A 32 -30.26 -21.84 38.61
CA THR A 32 -29.89 -23.18 38.14
C THR A 32 -31.07 -23.79 37.39
N GLY A 33 -30.77 -24.26 36.17
CA GLY A 33 -31.62 -25.21 35.46
C GLY A 33 -32.27 -24.71 34.17
N VAL A 34 -31.71 -25.12 33.11
CA VAL A 34 -32.08 -25.63 31.79
C VAL A 34 -30.94 -25.20 30.81
N GLY A 35 -30.19 -26.17 30.38
CA GLY A 35 -29.13 -25.97 29.38
C GLY A 35 -29.73 -25.54 28.03
N VAL A 36 -29.82 -24.25 27.80
CA VAL A 36 -29.94 -23.72 26.44
C VAL A 36 -28.53 -23.69 25.87
N THR A 37 -28.18 -24.69 25.09
CA THR A 37 -27.05 -24.62 24.21
C THR A 37 -27.19 -23.32 23.38
N PRO A 38 -26.19 -22.42 23.41
CA PRO A 38 -26.25 -21.26 22.53
C PRO A 38 -26.39 -21.79 21.08
N PRO A 39 -27.21 -21.13 20.23
CA PRO A 39 -27.32 -21.56 18.84
C PRO A 39 -25.92 -21.64 18.23
N VAL A 40 -25.57 -22.83 17.78
CA VAL A 40 -24.36 -23.04 16.98
C VAL A 40 -24.49 -22.09 15.78
N ALA A 41 -23.59 -21.11 15.69
CA ALA A 41 -23.56 -20.24 14.54
C ALA A 41 -23.51 -21.13 13.28
N PRO A 42 -24.33 -20.84 12.24
CA PRO A 42 -24.31 -21.65 11.03
C PRO A 42 -22.88 -21.77 10.52
N PRO A 43 -22.48 -22.95 9.99
CA PRO A 43 -21.13 -23.15 9.52
C PRO A 43 -20.77 -22.05 8.51
N LEU A 44 -19.62 -21.43 8.70
CA LEU A 44 -19.07 -20.43 7.79
C LEU A 44 -18.93 -21.08 6.41
N VAL A 45 -19.75 -20.67 5.44
CA VAL A 45 -19.58 -21.09 4.06
C VAL A 45 -18.30 -20.41 3.54
N ALA A 46 -17.26 -21.21 3.34
CA ALA A 46 -15.99 -20.73 2.80
C ALA A 46 -16.13 -20.60 1.27
N ALA A 47 -15.54 -19.55 0.70
CA ALA A 47 -15.33 -19.47 -0.75
C ALA A 47 -14.36 -20.57 -1.19
N SER A 48 -14.60 -21.18 -2.35
CA SER A 48 -13.64 -22.10 -2.97
C SER A 48 -12.31 -21.41 -3.23
N LEU A 49 -11.23 -22.17 -3.39
CA LEU A 49 -9.91 -21.59 -3.70
C LEU A 49 -9.84 -21.14 -5.18
N ASP A 50 -10.54 -21.83 -6.05
CA ASP A 50 -10.55 -21.61 -7.49
C ASP A 50 -11.66 -20.64 -7.95
N GLY A 51 -12.41 -20.02 -7.02
CA GLY A 51 -13.49 -19.08 -7.31
C GLY A 51 -14.80 -19.73 -7.79
N SER A 52 -14.81 -21.05 -8.06
CA SER A 52 -15.99 -21.76 -8.56
C SER A 52 -17.15 -21.71 -7.56
N GLY A 53 -18.38 -21.59 -8.09
CA GLY A 53 -19.60 -21.54 -7.28
C GLY A 53 -19.75 -20.24 -6.45
N ASN A 54 -18.95 -19.22 -6.69
CA ASN A 54 -19.20 -17.89 -6.11
C ASN A 54 -20.52 -17.34 -6.65
N ASN A 55 -20.75 -17.39 -7.96
CA ASN A 55 -22.05 -17.13 -8.55
C ASN A 55 -22.86 -18.44 -8.63
N LEU A 56 -24.07 -18.44 -8.08
CA LEU A 56 -24.91 -19.64 -8.04
C LEU A 56 -25.64 -19.92 -9.36
N ALA A 57 -25.87 -18.89 -10.19
CA ALA A 57 -26.50 -19.01 -11.48
C ALA A 57 -25.50 -19.37 -12.60
N HIS A 58 -24.26 -18.92 -12.44
CA HIS A 58 -23.14 -19.10 -13.35
C HIS A 58 -21.91 -19.52 -12.54
N PRO A 59 -21.80 -20.78 -12.11
CA PRO A 59 -20.77 -21.22 -11.17
C PRO A 59 -19.34 -21.02 -11.65
N GLU A 60 -19.13 -20.92 -12.95
CA GLU A 60 -17.84 -20.68 -13.62
C GLU A 60 -17.41 -19.21 -13.61
N TRP A 61 -18.34 -18.26 -13.50
CA TRP A 61 -18.00 -16.84 -13.60
C TRP A 61 -17.02 -16.38 -12.50
N GLY A 62 -15.86 -15.92 -12.94
CA GLY A 62 -14.79 -15.47 -12.08
C GLY A 62 -13.93 -16.60 -11.51
N SER A 63 -14.13 -17.86 -11.94
CA SER A 63 -13.26 -18.97 -11.54
C SER A 63 -11.92 -18.94 -12.31
N THR A 64 -10.94 -19.70 -11.82
CA THR A 64 -9.69 -19.94 -12.55
C THR A 64 -9.95 -20.62 -13.89
N ALA A 65 -9.06 -20.38 -14.84
CA ALA A 65 -9.12 -20.91 -16.20
C ALA A 65 -10.35 -20.44 -17.02
N GLU A 66 -10.97 -19.32 -16.62
CA GLU A 66 -11.95 -18.62 -17.44
C GLU A 66 -11.27 -17.74 -18.50
N GLN A 67 -11.97 -17.51 -19.61
CA GLN A 67 -11.52 -16.56 -20.62
C GLN A 67 -11.52 -15.13 -20.08
N LEU A 68 -10.48 -14.33 -20.41
CA LEU A 68 -10.54 -12.90 -20.20
C LEU A 68 -11.67 -12.30 -21.02
N LEU A 69 -12.52 -11.51 -20.39
CA LEU A 69 -13.61 -10.82 -21.08
C LEU A 69 -13.07 -9.72 -22.02
N ARG A 70 -13.91 -9.24 -22.93
CA ARG A 70 -13.63 -8.12 -23.81
C ARG A 70 -14.81 -7.15 -23.81
N ARG A 71 -14.51 -5.86 -23.75
CA ARG A 71 -15.49 -4.80 -23.98
C ARG A 71 -15.40 -4.30 -25.42
N SER A 72 -14.18 -4.17 -25.95
CA SER A 72 -13.95 -3.84 -27.35
C SER A 72 -13.89 -5.12 -28.20
N THR A 73 -14.25 -5.03 -29.45
CA THR A 73 -14.08 -6.13 -30.41
C THR A 73 -12.59 -6.46 -30.54
N ALA A 74 -12.24 -7.73 -30.54
CA ALA A 74 -10.87 -8.17 -30.80
C ALA A 74 -10.40 -7.67 -32.17
N ALA A 75 -9.22 -7.07 -32.22
CA ALA A 75 -8.67 -6.40 -33.40
C ALA A 75 -7.50 -7.18 -34.01
N TYR A 76 -7.56 -8.51 -34.00
CA TYR A 76 -6.59 -9.33 -34.72
C TYR A 76 -6.63 -9.01 -36.21
N SER A 77 -5.45 -8.84 -36.84
CA SER A 77 -5.37 -8.37 -38.23
C SER A 77 -5.93 -9.36 -39.24
N ASP A 78 -6.00 -10.65 -38.91
CA ASP A 78 -6.62 -11.75 -39.70
C ASP A 78 -8.03 -12.09 -39.20
N GLY A 79 -8.53 -11.38 -38.17
CA GLY A 79 -9.79 -11.68 -37.51
C GLY A 79 -9.76 -12.87 -36.54
N ALA A 80 -8.65 -13.57 -36.40
CA ALA A 80 -8.50 -14.76 -35.55
C ALA A 80 -7.38 -14.61 -34.49
N SER A 81 -6.12 -14.48 -34.94
CA SER A 81 -4.97 -14.55 -34.01
C SER A 81 -3.74 -13.73 -34.40
N ALA A 82 -3.63 -13.27 -35.63
CA ALA A 82 -2.51 -12.42 -36.01
C ALA A 82 -2.57 -11.10 -35.18
N PRO A 83 -1.50 -10.74 -34.49
CA PRO A 83 -1.50 -9.61 -33.54
C PRO A 83 -2.06 -8.32 -34.12
N SER A 84 -2.71 -7.52 -33.29
CA SER A 84 -3.26 -6.22 -33.70
C SER A 84 -2.13 -5.21 -33.96
N GLY A 85 -2.43 -4.16 -34.71
CA GLY A 85 -1.52 -3.05 -34.91
C GLY A 85 -0.31 -3.33 -35.79
N ALA A 86 -0.48 -4.18 -36.82
CA ALA A 86 0.59 -4.44 -37.81
C ALA A 86 1.08 -3.18 -38.53
N ASP A 87 0.25 -2.14 -38.59
CA ASP A 87 0.56 -0.82 -39.16
C ASP A 87 1.01 0.23 -38.12
N ARG A 88 1.20 -0.18 -36.88
CA ARG A 88 1.71 0.68 -35.79
C ARG A 88 3.22 0.60 -35.71
N PRO A 89 3.88 1.66 -35.15
CA PRO A 89 5.32 1.64 -34.94
C PRO A 89 5.79 0.49 -34.07
N ASN A 90 7.06 0.16 -34.18
CA ASN A 90 7.72 -0.87 -33.34
C ASN A 90 7.61 -0.53 -31.85
N ALA A 91 7.33 -1.53 -31.00
CA ALA A 91 7.10 -1.32 -29.57
C ALA A 91 8.35 -0.74 -28.85
N ARG A 92 9.58 -1.19 -29.19
CA ARG A 92 10.81 -0.63 -28.62
C ARG A 92 11.06 0.80 -29.11
N ALA A 93 10.76 1.11 -30.36
CA ALA A 93 10.84 2.48 -30.88
C ALA A 93 9.88 3.42 -30.15
N ILE A 94 8.66 2.97 -29.85
CA ILE A 94 7.69 3.72 -29.04
C ILE A 94 8.23 3.93 -27.63
N SER A 95 8.75 2.90 -26.97
CA SER A 95 9.37 2.99 -25.65
C SER A 95 10.49 4.05 -25.63
N ASN A 96 11.37 4.03 -26.63
CA ASN A 96 12.46 5.01 -26.74
C ASN A 96 11.98 6.45 -26.93
N ALA A 97 10.89 6.64 -27.68
CA ALA A 97 10.38 7.96 -28.00
C ALA A 97 9.52 8.58 -26.87
N LEU A 98 8.81 7.76 -26.10
CA LEU A 98 7.76 8.22 -25.20
C LEU A 98 7.96 7.83 -23.72
N SER A 99 8.80 6.81 -23.45
CA SER A 99 8.90 6.27 -22.08
C SER A 99 10.27 6.46 -21.44
N ALA A 100 11.19 7.17 -22.10
CA ALA A 100 12.52 7.43 -21.52
C ALA A 100 12.42 8.40 -20.34
N SER A 101 12.95 7.99 -19.18
CA SER A 101 12.95 8.79 -17.96
C SER A 101 14.05 9.83 -17.94
N PRO A 102 13.80 11.07 -17.47
CA PRO A 102 14.86 11.95 -17.03
C PRO A 102 15.59 11.35 -15.81
N ALA A 103 16.83 11.79 -15.58
CA ALA A 103 17.68 11.22 -14.52
C ALA A 103 17.03 11.23 -13.13
N ASP A 104 16.28 12.28 -12.82
CA ASP A 104 15.63 12.46 -11.50
C ASP A 104 14.18 11.94 -11.46
N GLY A 105 13.70 11.35 -12.56
CA GLY A 105 12.29 10.94 -12.66
C GLY A 105 11.30 12.11 -12.63
N ILE A 106 10.02 11.81 -12.48
CA ILE A 106 8.92 12.80 -12.33
C ILE A 106 8.07 12.37 -11.14
N LEU A 107 8.22 13.04 -10.00
CA LEU A 107 7.47 12.71 -8.80
C LEU A 107 5.98 13.04 -8.95
N ASN A 108 5.12 12.18 -8.40
CA ASN A 108 3.67 12.33 -8.45
C ASN A 108 3.20 13.65 -7.85
N ASP A 109 2.35 14.39 -8.58
CA ASP A 109 1.84 15.71 -8.22
C ASP A 109 0.84 15.68 -7.05
N ARG A 110 0.19 14.54 -6.82
CA ARG A 110 -0.72 14.30 -5.69
C ARG A 110 -0.04 13.67 -4.47
N GLU A 111 1.29 13.58 -4.49
CA GLU A 111 2.11 13.09 -3.39
C GLU A 111 1.75 11.67 -2.93
N PHE A 112 1.63 10.76 -3.87
CA PHE A 112 1.51 9.34 -3.55
C PHE A 112 2.78 8.83 -2.90
N SER A 113 2.61 7.94 -1.93
CA SER A 113 3.70 7.12 -1.43
C SER A 113 3.91 5.89 -2.34
N ALA A 114 5.05 5.23 -2.17
CA ALA A 114 5.38 3.99 -2.84
C ALA A 114 4.36 2.84 -2.56
N PHE A 115 3.59 2.92 -1.48
CA PHE A 115 2.50 1.98 -1.23
C PHE A 115 1.46 1.92 -2.36
N VAL A 116 1.29 2.98 -3.16
CA VAL A 116 0.29 2.96 -4.23
C VAL A 116 0.64 1.91 -5.29
N TYR A 117 1.87 1.91 -5.80
CA TYR A 117 2.26 0.93 -6.82
C TYR A 117 2.45 -0.48 -6.24
N ALA A 118 3.01 -0.59 -5.03
CA ALA A 118 3.19 -1.88 -4.37
C ALA A 118 1.84 -2.56 -4.07
N TRP A 119 0.83 -1.80 -3.60
CA TRP A 119 -0.52 -2.31 -3.40
C TRP A 119 -1.20 -2.66 -4.73
N GLY A 120 -1.01 -1.82 -5.76
CA GLY A 120 -1.52 -2.09 -7.12
C GLY A 120 -1.03 -3.44 -7.64
N GLN A 121 0.28 -3.72 -7.54
CA GLN A 121 0.87 -5.00 -7.91
C GLN A 121 0.33 -6.15 -7.04
N PHE A 122 0.24 -5.95 -5.73
CA PHE A 122 -0.27 -6.96 -4.80
C PHE A 122 -1.71 -7.38 -5.10
N ILE A 123 -2.57 -6.44 -5.52
CA ILE A 123 -3.96 -6.74 -5.92
C ILE A 123 -4.04 -7.27 -7.37
N ASP A 124 -3.15 -6.85 -8.28
CA ASP A 124 -3.07 -7.46 -9.62
C ASP A 124 -2.77 -8.96 -9.51
N HIS A 125 -1.90 -9.34 -8.57
CA HIS A 125 -1.55 -10.74 -8.30
C HIS A 125 -2.68 -11.55 -7.64
N ASP A 126 -3.74 -10.91 -7.21
CA ASP A 126 -5.00 -11.56 -6.79
C ASP A 126 -5.99 -11.75 -7.94
N LEU A 127 -5.89 -10.93 -8.99
CA LEU A 127 -6.92 -10.78 -10.01
C LEU A 127 -6.57 -11.40 -11.36
N SER A 128 -5.31 -11.30 -11.80
CA SER A 128 -4.98 -11.71 -13.16
C SER A 128 -3.57 -12.29 -13.31
N LEU A 129 -3.52 -13.42 -14.00
CA LEU A 129 -2.32 -14.04 -14.53
C LEU A 129 -2.67 -14.79 -15.81
N THR A 130 -1.95 -14.49 -16.89
CA THR A 130 -2.06 -15.24 -18.13
C THR A 130 -0.73 -15.94 -18.39
N GLU A 131 -0.74 -17.27 -18.31
CA GLU A 131 0.42 -18.14 -18.55
C GLU A 131 0.94 -18.01 -19.99
N ALA A 132 2.14 -18.49 -20.26
CA ALA A 132 2.62 -18.64 -21.63
C ALA A 132 1.91 -19.79 -22.33
N ALA A 133 1.65 -19.63 -23.63
CA ALA A 133 1.06 -20.69 -24.45
C ALA A 133 1.91 -21.97 -24.44
N THR A 134 1.25 -23.11 -24.46
CA THR A 134 1.90 -24.41 -24.57
C THR A 134 1.33 -25.17 -25.79
N PRO A 135 2.13 -25.47 -26.84
CA PRO A 135 3.57 -25.18 -26.97
C PRO A 135 3.87 -23.67 -27.02
N ARG A 136 5.09 -23.29 -26.62
CA ARG A 136 5.50 -21.89 -26.53
C ARG A 136 5.48 -21.22 -27.90
N GLU A 137 4.72 -20.15 -28.04
CA GLU A 137 4.63 -19.32 -29.24
C GLU A 137 5.43 -18.04 -29.04
N ARG A 138 6.49 -17.82 -29.88
CA ARG A 138 7.29 -16.61 -29.77
C ARG A 138 6.66 -15.43 -30.51
N PHE A 139 6.66 -14.27 -29.85
CA PHE A 139 6.27 -12.99 -30.43
C PHE A 139 7.24 -11.89 -29.99
N SER A 140 8.53 -12.13 -30.18
CA SER A 140 9.61 -11.22 -29.75
C SER A 140 9.50 -9.86 -30.41
N ILE A 141 9.97 -8.83 -29.70
CA ILE A 141 10.02 -7.45 -30.17
C ILE A 141 11.35 -7.26 -30.90
N ALA A 142 11.30 -6.90 -32.18
CA ALA A 142 12.50 -6.51 -32.91
C ALA A 142 13.08 -5.22 -32.31
N VAL A 143 14.38 -5.19 -32.06
CA VAL A 143 15.09 -3.99 -31.59
C VAL A 143 15.47 -3.14 -32.82
N PRO A 144 15.22 -1.81 -32.82
CA PRO A 144 15.69 -0.93 -33.88
C PRO A 144 17.21 -1.01 -34.02
N THR A 145 17.71 -1.07 -35.27
CA THR A 145 19.12 -1.07 -35.55
C THR A 145 19.81 0.16 -34.96
N GLY A 146 20.86 -0.03 -34.18
CA GLY A 146 21.57 1.05 -33.49
C GLY A 146 20.90 1.54 -32.22
N ASP A 147 19.95 0.77 -31.64
CA ASP A 147 19.45 1.04 -30.30
C ASP A 147 20.62 1.12 -29.31
N PRO A 148 20.80 2.24 -28.59
CA PRO A 148 22.02 2.49 -27.81
C PRO A 148 22.28 1.46 -26.72
N LEU A 149 21.25 0.75 -26.23
CA LEU A 149 21.39 -0.23 -25.16
C LEU A 149 21.22 -1.67 -25.65
N PHE A 150 20.23 -1.97 -26.48
CA PHE A 150 19.95 -3.34 -26.92
C PHE A 150 20.68 -3.73 -28.24
N ASP A 151 21.09 -2.77 -29.09
CA ASP A 151 21.82 -3.04 -30.31
C ASP A 151 22.93 -1.99 -30.56
N PRO A 152 23.86 -1.75 -29.61
CA PRO A 152 24.90 -0.73 -29.73
C PRO A 152 25.87 -1.02 -30.88
N ALA A 153 25.96 -2.27 -31.32
CA ALA A 153 26.80 -2.66 -32.48
C ALA A 153 26.07 -2.51 -33.83
N SER A 154 24.85 -2.00 -33.85
CA SER A 154 24.04 -1.77 -35.06
C SER A 154 23.88 -3.02 -35.93
N THR A 155 23.69 -4.17 -35.30
CA THR A 155 23.54 -5.46 -36.01
C THR A 155 22.21 -5.62 -36.71
N GLY A 156 21.18 -4.95 -36.22
CA GLY A 156 19.79 -5.09 -36.67
C GLY A 156 19.15 -6.48 -36.40
N ALA A 157 19.84 -7.33 -35.63
CA ALA A 157 19.42 -8.71 -35.38
C ALA A 157 18.89 -8.94 -33.93
N MET A 158 18.97 -7.92 -33.07
CA MET A 158 18.63 -8.03 -31.67
C MET A 158 17.11 -8.06 -31.46
N THR A 159 16.67 -8.84 -30.49
CA THR A 159 15.25 -8.93 -30.11
C THR A 159 15.08 -8.97 -28.61
N ILE A 160 13.96 -8.40 -28.11
CA ILE A 160 13.49 -8.59 -26.73
C ILE A 160 12.48 -9.76 -26.76
N SER A 161 12.74 -10.77 -25.94
CA SER A 161 11.93 -11.99 -25.94
C SER A 161 10.53 -11.74 -25.40
N LEU A 162 9.52 -12.26 -26.07
CA LEU A 162 8.15 -12.34 -25.57
C LEU A 162 7.51 -13.66 -26.09
N SER A 163 6.79 -14.34 -25.21
CA SER A 163 5.93 -15.46 -25.57
C SER A 163 4.49 -15.01 -25.60
N ARG A 164 3.70 -15.57 -26.52
CA ARG A 164 2.25 -15.37 -26.54
C ARG A 164 1.62 -16.03 -25.32
N SER A 165 0.47 -15.53 -24.94
CA SER A 165 -0.29 -15.97 -23.79
C SER A 165 -1.07 -17.25 -24.08
N ALA A 166 -1.30 -18.06 -23.04
CA ALA A 166 -2.23 -19.18 -23.07
C ALA A 166 -3.64 -18.71 -23.46
N TYR A 167 -4.32 -19.53 -24.21
CA TYR A 167 -5.64 -19.22 -24.75
C TYR A 167 -6.52 -20.46 -24.81
N ASP A 168 -7.81 -20.26 -24.94
CA ASP A 168 -8.77 -21.33 -25.20
C ASP A 168 -8.55 -21.90 -26.60
N THR A 169 -8.05 -23.13 -26.70
CA THR A 169 -7.70 -23.80 -27.95
C THR A 169 -8.89 -24.10 -28.85
N SER A 170 -10.12 -23.92 -28.38
CA SER A 170 -11.32 -23.96 -29.20
C SER A 170 -11.55 -22.67 -30.02
N THR A 171 -10.75 -21.64 -29.76
CA THR A 171 -10.71 -20.36 -30.45
C THR A 171 -9.49 -20.27 -31.37
N ASP A 172 -9.17 -19.13 -32.00
CA ASP A 172 -7.96 -18.91 -32.80
C ASP A 172 -8.07 -19.35 -34.29
N THR A 173 -9.22 -19.83 -34.75
CA THR A 173 -9.42 -20.23 -36.14
C THR A 173 -10.66 -19.58 -36.75
N ALA A 174 -11.84 -19.99 -36.30
CA ALA A 174 -13.12 -19.42 -36.73
C ALA A 174 -13.58 -18.24 -35.88
N THR A 175 -13.04 -18.12 -34.70
CA THR A 175 -13.32 -17.03 -33.74
C THR A 175 -12.02 -16.42 -33.20
N PRO A 176 -12.02 -15.16 -32.82
CA PRO A 176 -10.84 -14.53 -32.24
C PRO A 176 -10.31 -15.30 -31.04
N ARG A 177 -8.98 -15.43 -30.96
CA ARG A 177 -8.26 -16.00 -29.81
C ARG A 177 -8.69 -15.35 -28.50
N GLN A 178 -9.05 -16.16 -27.50
CA GLN A 178 -9.43 -15.73 -26.16
C GLN A 178 -8.39 -16.22 -25.15
N GLN A 179 -7.69 -15.27 -24.51
CA GLN A 179 -6.71 -15.59 -23.48
C GLN A 179 -7.41 -16.03 -22.20
N MET A 180 -6.70 -16.90 -21.42
CA MET A 180 -7.20 -17.47 -20.19
C MET A 180 -6.65 -16.73 -18.98
N ASN A 181 -7.46 -16.61 -17.92
CA ASN A 181 -6.99 -16.15 -16.61
C ASN A 181 -6.71 -17.36 -15.72
N SER A 182 -5.48 -17.49 -15.21
CA SER A 182 -5.10 -18.59 -14.31
C SER A 182 -5.48 -18.34 -12.86
N LEU A 183 -5.94 -17.12 -12.54
CA LEU A 183 -6.39 -16.72 -11.20
C LEU A 183 -7.91 -16.55 -11.14
N THR A 184 -8.42 -16.35 -9.92
CA THR A 184 -9.82 -15.96 -9.72
C THR A 184 -10.03 -14.49 -10.11
N ALA A 185 -11.23 -14.15 -10.54
CA ALA A 185 -11.60 -12.76 -10.77
C ALA A 185 -12.29 -12.17 -9.51
N PHE A 186 -11.69 -12.36 -8.34
CA PHE A 186 -12.20 -11.86 -7.07
C PHE A 186 -11.05 -11.31 -6.23
N ILE A 187 -11.32 -10.32 -5.40
CA ILE A 187 -10.39 -9.96 -4.32
C ILE A 187 -10.66 -10.95 -3.19
N ASP A 188 -10.04 -12.14 -3.28
CA ASP A 188 -10.28 -13.28 -2.39
C ASP A 188 -9.02 -13.80 -1.68
N GLY A 189 -7.90 -13.04 -1.85
CA GLY A 189 -6.64 -13.34 -1.20
C GLY A 189 -5.89 -14.50 -1.87
N SER A 190 -6.17 -14.82 -3.12
CA SER A 190 -5.52 -15.93 -3.84
C SER A 190 -4.00 -15.77 -3.88
N GLN A 191 -3.48 -14.54 -3.91
CA GLN A 191 -2.05 -14.26 -3.82
C GLN A 191 -1.43 -14.67 -2.47
N ILE A 192 -2.25 -14.82 -1.42
CA ILE A 192 -1.82 -15.27 -0.10
C ILE A 192 -2.07 -16.77 0.09
N TYR A 193 -3.22 -17.27 -0.39
CA TYR A 193 -3.74 -18.61 -0.07
C TYR A 193 -3.57 -19.64 -1.19
N GLY A 194 -3.29 -19.19 -2.42
CA GLY A 194 -3.28 -20.02 -3.63
C GLY A 194 -4.67 -20.29 -4.20
N VAL A 195 -4.70 -20.70 -5.45
CA VAL A 195 -5.93 -21.02 -6.20
C VAL A 195 -6.20 -22.53 -6.30
N ASP A 196 -5.31 -23.36 -5.76
CA ASP A 196 -5.43 -24.82 -5.80
C ASP A 196 -5.09 -25.47 -4.45
N ALA A 197 -5.59 -26.68 -4.24
CA ALA A 197 -5.46 -27.39 -2.98
C ALA A 197 -4.00 -27.77 -2.63
N THR A 198 -3.14 -27.99 -3.64
CA THR A 198 -1.74 -28.38 -3.43
C THR A 198 -0.94 -27.24 -2.87
N ARG A 199 -1.03 -26.04 -3.50
CA ARG A 199 -0.36 -24.83 -3.02
C ARG A 199 -0.92 -24.39 -1.67
N ALA A 200 -2.24 -24.36 -1.51
CA ALA A 200 -2.89 -24.02 -0.24
C ALA A 200 -2.45 -24.94 0.91
N ALA A 201 -2.34 -26.25 0.68
CA ALA A 201 -1.86 -27.19 1.68
C ALA A 201 -0.38 -26.97 2.03
N ALA A 202 0.49 -26.64 1.07
CA ALA A 202 1.90 -26.34 1.30
C ALA A 202 2.09 -25.08 2.16
N LEU A 203 1.18 -24.13 2.08
CA LEU A 203 1.21 -22.88 2.86
C LEU A 203 0.66 -23.04 4.29
N ARG A 204 -0.08 -24.12 4.60
CA ARG A 204 -0.74 -24.31 5.90
C ARG A 204 0.15 -25.06 6.89
N GLU A 205 0.07 -24.66 8.16
CA GLU A 205 0.68 -25.40 9.29
C GLU A 205 -0.20 -26.56 9.73
N PHE A 206 -1.52 -26.49 9.49
CA PHE A 206 -2.55 -27.42 9.99
C PHE A 206 -2.63 -27.50 11.52
N VAL A 207 -2.24 -26.43 12.20
CA VAL A 207 -2.32 -26.30 13.65
C VAL A 207 -2.83 -24.90 14.00
N GLY A 208 -3.99 -24.83 14.66
CA GLY A 208 -4.60 -23.56 15.08
C GLY A 208 -4.98 -22.62 13.93
N GLY A 209 -5.24 -23.17 12.75
CA GLY A 209 -5.63 -22.43 11.55
C GLY A 209 -4.54 -21.57 10.94
N ARG A 210 -3.27 -21.79 11.28
CA ARG A 210 -2.16 -20.92 10.88
C ARG A 210 -1.57 -21.26 9.52
N LEU A 211 -1.02 -20.23 8.87
CA LEU A 211 -0.10 -20.34 7.75
C LEU A 211 1.33 -20.57 8.27
N ARG A 212 2.13 -21.31 7.49
CA ARG A 212 3.54 -21.59 7.80
C ARG A 212 4.37 -20.31 7.73
N THR A 213 5.44 -20.30 8.52
CA THR A 213 6.43 -19.24 8.55
C THR A 213 7.85 -19.81 8.52
N SER A 214 8.80 -19.01 8.07
CA SER A 214 10.23 -19.24 8.25
C SER A 214 10.80 -18.39 9.38
N ALA A 215 12.12 -18.42 9.58
CA ALA A 215 12.80 -17.60 10.57
C ALA A 215 12.47 -16.11 10.37
N GLY A 216 12.38 -15.33 11.43
CA GLY A 216 11.99 -13.93 11.38
C GLY A 216 10.49 -13.70 11.13
N ASN A 217 9.65 -14.74 11.24
CA ASN A 217 8.23 -14.68 10.92
C ASN A 217 7.98 -14.21 9.48
N LEU A 218 8.83 -14.67 8.54
CA LEU A 218 8.72 -14.45 7.11
C LEU A 218 7.91 -15.58 6.46
N LEU A 219 7.60 -15.45 5.18
CA LEU A 219 6.98 -16.52 4.39
C LEU A 219 7.82 -17.80 4.44
N PRO A 220 7.23 -18.99 4.32
CA PRO A 220 7.99 -20.23 4.18
C PRO A 220 8.79 -20.24 2.88
N TYR A 221 9.94 -20.89 2.86
CA TYR A 221 10.68 -21.13 1.62
C TYR A 221 10.02 -22.21 0.77
N ASN A 222 10.23 -22.16 -0.55
CA ASN A 222 9.69 -23.12 -1.52
C ASN A 222 10.40 -24.49 -1.48
N THR A 223 10.47 -25.11 -0.31
CA THR A 223 11.09 -26.43 -0.13
C THR A 223 10.24 -27.57 -0.71
N ALA A 224 8.99 -27.30 -1.05
CA ALA A 224 8.08 -28.24 -1.71
C ALA A 224 8.32 -28.34 -3.23
N GLY A 225 9.14 -27.46 -3.80
CA GLY A 225 9.43 -27.45 -5.25
C GLY A 225 8.21 -27.10 -6.10
N LEU A 226 7.29 -26.31 -5.57
CA LEU A 226 6.13 -25.83 -6.34
C LEU A 226 6.57 -24.78 -7.37
N PRO A 227 5.83 -24.59 -8.47
CA PRO A 227 6.15 -23.57 -9.47
C PRO A 227 6.24 -22.18 -8.82
N ASN A 228 7.32 -21.47 -9.08
CA ASN A 228 7.52 -20.06 -8.75
C ASN A 228 8.20 -19.36 -9.93
N ALA A 229 7.89 -18.09 -10.16
CA ALA A 229 8.67 -17.25 -11.06
C ALA A 229 10.07 -17.02 -10.49
N ASN A 230 11.08 -17.10 -11.36
CA ASN A 230 12.48 -16.85 -11.02
C ASN A 230 13.24 -16.36 -12.26
N ASP A 231 12.73 -15.31 -12.92
CA ASP A 231 13.23 -14.88 -14.23
C ASP A 231 14.67 -14.33 -14.18
N ALA A 232 15.09 -13.77 -13.06
CA ALA A 232 16.47 -13.27 -12.88
C ALA A 232 17.47 -14.37 -12.44
N HIS A 233 17.01 -15.55 -12.02
CA HIS A 233 17.84 -16.68 -11.57
C HIS A 233 18.95 -16.31 -10.57
N ARG A 234 18.69 -15.32 -9.68
CA ARG A 234 19.68 -14.87 -8.67
C ARG A 234 19.92 -15.91 -7.59
N VAL A 235 18.90 -16.67 -7.25
CA VAL A 235 18.95 -17.75 -6.26
C VAL A 235 18.25 -19.00 -6.83
N SER A 236 18.48 -20.16 -6.21
CA SER A 236 17.75 -21.39 -6.55
C SER A 236 16.31 -21.32 -6.07
N ASP A 237 15.41 -22.04 -6.71
CA ASP A 237 13.94 -21.99 -6.44
C ASP A 237 13.60 -22.36 -4.98
N ASP A 238 14.38 -23.23 -4.33
CA ASP A 238 14.22 -23.60 -2.93
C ASP A 238 14.61 -22.50 -1.93
N LYS A 239 15.26 -21.43 -2.42
CA LYS A 239 15.61 -20.22 -1.67
C LYS A 239 14.62 -19.09 -1.85
N LEU A 240 13.70 -19.21 -2.79
CA LEU A 240 12.59 -18.28 -2.95
C LEU A 240 11.52 -18.56 -1.89
N PHE A 241 10.81 -17.53 -1.48
CA PHE A 241 9.65 -17.66 -0.60
C PHE A 241 8.46 -18.27 -1.35
N LEU A 242 7.65 -19.04 -0.64
CA LEU A 242 6.38 -19.58 -1.13
C LEU A 242 5.21 -18.74 -0.63
N ALA A 243 4.39 -18.25 -1.54
CA ALA A 243 3.12 -17.60 -1.27
C ALA A 243 2.01 -18.19 -2.15
N GLY A 244 0.82 -17.62 -2.12
CA GLY A 244 -0.30 -18.08 -2.96
C GLY A 244 -0.06 -17.84 -4.44
N ASP A 245 0.50 -16.69 -4.82
CA ASP A 245 0.88 -16.38 -6.20
C ASP A 245 2.33 -16.76 -6.50
N VAL A 246 2.56 -17.23 -7.72
CA VAL A 246 3.89 -17.66 -8.18
C VAL A 246 4.90 -16.51 -8.29
N ARG A 247 4.43 -15.27 -8.42
CA ARG A 247 5.22 -14.05 -8.62
C ARG A 247 5.65 -13.38 -7.32
N ALA A 248 5.37 -13.95 -6.14
CA ALA A 248 5.56 -13.34 -4.83
C ALA A 248 6.99 -12.81 -4.56
N ASN A 249 7.99 -13.30 -5.28
CA ASN A 249 9.39 -12.92 -5.13
C ASN A 249 9.87 -11.88 -6.17
N GLU A 250 8.97 -11.32 -6.99
CA GLU A 250 9.39 -10.39 -8.04
C GLU A 250 10.19 -9.21 -7.48
N ASN A 251 9.76 -8.64 -6.33
CA ASN A 251 10.53 -7.62 -5.62
C ASN A 251 10.31 -7.71 -4.10
N PRO A 252 11.19 -7.11 -3.27
CA PRO A 252 11.07 -7.14 -1.81
C PRO A 252 9.82 -6.44 -1.28
N GLU A 253 9.31 -5.43 -1.96
CA GLU A 253 8.11 -4.66 -1.60
C GLU A 253 6.88 -5.56 -1.66
N LEU A 254 6.72 -6.30 -2.76
CA LEU A 254 5.66 -7.28 -2.93
C LEU A 254 5.77 -8.41 -1.91
N THR A 255 6.96 -8.98 -1.75
CA THR A 255 7.21 -10.07 -0.77
C THR A 255 6.92 -9.60 0.66
N SER A 256 7.18 -8.32 0.96
CA SER A 256 6.86 -7.72 2.26
C SER A 256 5.35 -7.62 2.49
N LEU A 257 4.55 -7.27 1.49
CA LEU A 257 3.08 -7.26 1.58
C LEU A 257 2.53 -8.69 1.73
N GLN A 258 3.05 -9.66 0.97
CA GLN A 258 2.70 -11.08 1.14
C GLN A 258 2.96 -11.55 2.57
N THR A 259 4.13 -11.23 3.12
CA THR A 259 4.51 -11.56 4.50
C THR A 259 3.61 -10.84 5.52
N LEU A 260 3.29 -9.57 5.30
CA LEU A 260 2.42 -8.77 6.16
C LEU A 260 1.05 -9.43 6.32
N PHE A 261 0.43 -9.84 5.22
CA PHE A 261 -0.91 -10.44 5.25
C PHE A 261 -0.90 -11.90 5.71
N MET A 262 0.19 -12.63 5.52
CA MET A 262 0.40 -13.93 6.19
C MET A 262 0.47 -13.76 7.73
N ARG A 263 1.19 -12.74 8.23
CA ARG A 263 1.23 -12.41 9.66
C ARG A 263 -0.14 -11.99 10.19
N GLU A 264 -0.88 -11.19 9.43
CA GLU A 264 -2.24 -10.75 9.80
C GLU A 264 -3.19 -11.96 9.91
N HIS A 265 -3.14 -12.90 8.95
CA HIS A 265 -3.87 -14.15 9.03
C HIS A 265 -3.55 -14.90 10.33
N ASN A 266 -2.28 -15.09 10.64
CA ASN A 266 -1.83 -15.81 11.83
C ASN A 266 -2.25 -15.11 13.14
N ARG A 267 -2.22 -13.77 13.17
CA ARG A 267 -2.70 -12.97 14.30
C ARG A 267 -4.21 -13.15 14.51
N ILE A 268 -5.00 -13.13 13.44
CA ILE A 268 -6.45 -13.34 13.50
C ILE A 268 -6.74 -14.79 13.93
N ALA A 269 -6.06 -15.77 13.35
CA ALA A 269 -6.22 -17.18 13.70
C ALA A 269 -5.96 -17.44 15.19
N ALA A 270 -4.86 -16.89 15.74
CA ALA A 270 -4.57 -16.97 17.17
C ALA A 270 -5.67 -16.33 18.04
N SER A 271 -6.19 -15.17 17.63
CA SER A 271 -7.28 -14.49 18.33
C SER A 271 -8.58 -15.29 18.29
N VAL A 272 -8.91 -15.92 17.17
CA VAL A 272 -10.12 -16.74 16.99
C VAL A 272 -10.02 -18.00 17.83
N ALA A 273 -8.90 -18.74 17.75
CA ALA A 273 -8.67 -19.96 18.52
C ALA A 273 -8.71 -19.70 20.03
N GLY A 274 -8.09 -18.58 20.47
CA GLY A 274 -8.09 -18.21 21.90
C GLY A 274 -9.49 -17.88 22.46
N ARG A 275 -10.36 -17.28 21.63
CA ARG A 275 -11.74 -16.98 22.04
C ARG A 275 -12.69 -18.16 21.90
N ASN A 276 -12.42 -19.09 21.03
CA ASN A 276 -13.24 -20.24 20.70
C ASN A 276 -12.42 -21.53 20.62
N PRO A 277 -11.98 -22.10 21.76
CA PRO A 277 -11.07 -23.26 21.77
C PRO A 277 -11.68 -24.56 21.21
N SER A 278 -12.99 -24.59 20.99
CA SER A 278 -13.70 -25.75 20.42
C SER A 278 -13.69 -25.80 18.89
N LEU A 279 -13.26 -24.73 18.22
CA LEU A 279 -13.16 -24.73 16.77
C LEU A 279 -12.06 -25.64 16.27
N SER A 280 -12.32 -26.37 15.18
CA SER A 280 -11.30 -27.14 14.48
C SER A 280 -10.27 -26.23 13.81
N ASP A 281 -9.11 -26.78 13.45
CA ASP A 281 -8.07 -26.07 12.69
C ASP A 281 -8.66 -25.43 11.42
N GLU A 282 -9.44 -26.20 10.66
CA GLU A 282 -10.08 -25.71 9.44
C GLU A 282 -11.07 -24.57 9.69
N GLN A 283 -11.87 -24.64 10.74
CA GLN A 283 -12.80 -23.55 11.08
C GLN A 283 -12.05 -22.27 11.46
N VAL A 284 -10.97 -22.38 12.23
CA VAL A 284 -10.12 -21.22 12.57
C VAL A 284 -9.48 -20.63 11.30
N TYR A 285 -8.91 -21.48 10.44
CA TYR A 285 -8.31 -21.07 9.17
C TYR A 285 -9.29 -20.32 8.28
N GLN A 286 -10.47 -20.89 8.03
CA GLN A 286 -11.47 -20.25 7.16
C GLN A 286 -12.01 -18.94 7.76
N HIS A 287 -12.09 -18.85 9.09
CA HIS A 287 -12.47 -17.61 9.74
C HIS A 287 -11.41 -16.53 9.53
N ALA A 288 -10.13 -16.86 9.75
CA ALA A 288 -9.03 -15.92 9.55
C ALA A 288 -8.90 -15.50 8.08
N ARG A 289 -8.97 -16.44 7.13
CA ARG A 289 -8.98 -16.18 5.68
C ARG A 289 -10.05 -15.18 5.31
N ARG A 290 -11.29 -15.39 5.78
CA ARG A 290 -12.42 -14.51 5.48
C ARG A 290 -12.22 -13.07 5.98
N MET A 291 -11.63 -12.92 7.17
CA MET A 291 -11.36 -11.58 7.73
C MET A 291 -10.26 -10.87 6.95
N VAL A 292 -9.18 -11.57 6.57
CA VAL A 292 -8.12 -10.99 5.72
C VAL A 292 -8.68 -10.57 4.36
N ILE A 293 -9.50 -11.39 3.72
CA ILE A 293 -10.18 -11.05 2.46
C ILE A 293 -11.01 -9.76 2.62
N ALA A 294 -11.76 -9.65 3.71
CA ALA A 294 -12.55 -8.45 4.01
C ALA A 294 -11.67 -7.20 4.17
N GLU A 295 -10.49 -7.32 4.79
CA GLU A 295 -9.51 -6.24 4.91
C GLU A 295 -8.94 -5.85 3.55
N LEU A 296 -8.57 -6.81 2.70
CA LEU A 296 -8.10 -6.55 1.33
C LEU A 296 -9.17 -5.79 0.51
N GLN A 297 -10.42 -6.27 0.52
CA GLN A 297 -11.54 -5.64 -0.16
C GLN A 297 -11.77 -4.20 0.35
N LYS A 298 -11.80 -4.01 1.66
CA LYS A 298 -12.01 -2.67 2.27
C LYS A 298 -10.89 -1.71 1.93
N ILE A 299 -9.63 -2.10 2.10
CA ILE A 299 -8.47 -1.23 1.82
C ILE A 299 -8.46 -0.83 0.35
N THR A 300 -8.66 -1.80 -0.55
CA THR A 300 -8.70 -1.52 -1.99
C THR A 300 -9.76 -0.48 -2.34
N TYR A 301 -11.01 -0.64 -1.86
CA TYR A 301 -12.09 0.27 -2.26
C TYR A 301 -12.17 1.57 -1.46
N SER A 302 -11.66 1.62 -0.23
CA SER A 302 -11.79 2.82 0.61
C SER A 302 -10.51 3.63 0.80
N GLU A 303 -9.34 3.08 0.40
CA GLU A 303 -8.05 3.77 0.52
C GLU A 303 -7.33 3.86 -0.84
N PHE A 304 -7.06 2.71 -1.50
CA PHE A 304 -6.29 2.66 -2.74
C PHE A 304 -7.02 3.27 -3.94
N LEU A 305 -8.22 2.77 -4.29
CA LEU A 305 -8.98 3.30 -5.43
C LEU A 305 -9.34 4.78 -5.28
N PRO A 306 -9.79 5.27 -4.10
CA PRO A 306 -9.95 6.71 -3.90
C PRO A 306 -8.66 7.52 -4.02
N ALA A 307 -7.49 6.96 -3.66
CA ALA A 307 -6.23 7.66 -3.88
C ALA A 307 -6.02 7.93 -5.37
N ILE A 308 -6.05 6.91 -6.21
CA ILE A 308 -5.75 7.05 -7.66
C ILE A 308 -6.86 7.75 -8.45
N LEU A 309 -8.14 7.46 -8.15
CA LEU A 309 -9.29 8.02 -8.86
C LEU A 309 -9.77 9.36 -8.30
N GLY A 310 -9.23 9.79 -7.16
CA GLY A 310 -9.61 11.00 -6.43
C GLY A 310 -10.74 10.77 -5.42
N GLU A 311 -10.50 11.12 -4.17
CA GLU A 311 -11.40 10.85 -3.03
C GLU A 311 -12.81 11.44 -3.19
N ARG A 312 -12.94 12.56 -3.91
CA ARG A 312 -14.21 13.31 -4.07
C ARG A 312 -14.77 13.26 -5.48
N THR A 313 -14.33 12.34 -6.31
CA THR A 313 -14.77 12.20 -7.69
C THR A 313 -16.04 11.34 -7.80
N ALA A 314 -16.73 11.47 -8.93
CA ALA A 314 -17.86 10.59 -9.27
C ALA A 314 -17.43 9.12 -9.41
N ALA A 315 -16.19 8.86 -9.84
CA ALA A 315 -15.61 7.53 -9.96
C ALA A 315 -15.53 6.84 -8.58
N SER A 316 -14.92 7.50 -7.59
CA SER A 316 -14.84 6.97 -6.22
C SER A 316 -16.21 6.84 -5.56
N ALA A 317 -17.13 7.78 -5.79
CA ALA A 317 -18.50 7.69 -5.30
C ALA A 317 -19.24 6.47 -5.87
N ALA A 318 -19.06 6.16 -7.17
CA ALA A 318 -19.65 4.99 -7.80
C ALA A 318 -19.12 3.68 -7.20
N LEU A 319 -17.80 3.60 -6.95
CA LEU A 319 -17.17 2.42 -6.35
C LEU A 319 -17.55 2.23 -4.87
N ASN A 320 -17.87 3.29 -4.14
CA ASN A 320 -18.31 3.19 -2.75
C ASN A 320 -19.82 2.95 -2.58
N ALA A 321 -20.61 3.03 -3.66
CA ALA A 321 -22.07 2.87 -3.63
C ALA A 321 -22.51 1.41 -3.76
N TYR A 322 -22.04 0.51 -2.85
CA TYR A 322 -22.50 -0.89 -2.83
C TYR A 322 -23.99 -1.02 -2.52
N ARG A 323 -24.70 -1.81 -3.32
CA ARG A 323 -26.17 -2.02 -3.20
C ARG A 323 -26.56 -3.49 -2.99
N GLY A 324 -25.59 -4.35 -2.76
CA GLY A 324 -25.80 -5.80 -2.61
C GLY A 324 -25.25 -6.61 -3.78
N TYR A 325 -25.12 -7.91 -3.56
CA TYR A 325 -24.68 -8.89 -4.56
C TYR A 325 -25.66 -8.96 -5.73
N ARG A 326 -25.11 -9.09 -6.93
CA ARG A 326 -25.87 -9.19 -8.19
C ARG A 326 -25.43 -10.41 -8.99
N ALA A 327 -26.28 -11.42 -9.03
CA ALA A 327 -26.00 -12.67 -9.76
C ALA A 327 -25.95 -12.51 -11.30
N ASP A 328 -26.49 -11.41 -11.83
CA ASP A 328 -26.46 -11.04 -13.24
C ASP A 328 -25.17 -10.30 -13.66
N VAL A 329 -24.25 -10.04 -12.73
CA VAL A 329 -22.97 -9.37 -13.00
C VAL A 329 -21.85 -10.38 -13.08
N ASN A 330 -21.22 -10.48 -14.26
CA ASN A 330 -20.02 -11.29 -14.45
C ASN A 330 -18.79 -10.51 -13.95
N PRO A 331 -18.07 -10.99 -12.90
CA PRO A 331 -16.87 -10.31 -12.35
C PRO A 331 -15.64 -10.49 -13.25
N GLY A 332 -15.66 -11.38 -14.23
CA GLY A 332 -14.52 -11.76 -15.07
C GLY A 332 -13.65 -10.58 -15.50
N ILE A 333 -12.34 -10.78 -15.53
CA ILE A 333 -11.37 -9.73 -15.85
C ILE A 333 -11.41 -9.42 -17.34
N THR A 334 -11.41 -8.14 -17.70
CA THR A 334 -11.32 -7.73 -19.11
C THR A 334 -9.88 -7.64 -19.59
N ASN A 335 -9.66 -7.96 -20.87
CA ASN A 335 -8.36 -7.83 -21.53
C ASN A 335 -7.83 -6.39 -21.43
N GLU A 336 -8.70 -5.40 -21.65
CA GLU A 336 -8.34 -3.97 -21.58
C GLU A 336 -7.86 -3.56 -20.17
N PHE A 337 -8.43 -4.16 -19.11
CA PHE A 337 -7.98 -3.97 -17.74
C PHE A 337 -6.63 -4.65 -17.51
N SER A 338 -6.53 -5.95 -17.74
CA SER A 338 -5.35 -6.78 -17.45
C SER A 338 -4.11 -6.39 -18.25
N THR A 339 -4.28 -6.02 -19.54
CA THR A 339 -3.13 -5.73 -20.42
C THR A 339 -2.77 -4.28 -20.55
N ALA A 340 -3.63 -3.35 -20.12
CA ALA A 340 -3.37 -1.93 -20.27
C ALA A 340 -3.71 -1.12 -19.01
N ALA A 341 -5.00 -1.00 -18.64
CA ALA A 341 -5.39 -0.01 -17.65
C ALA A 341 -4.84 -0.28 -16.25
N PHE A 342 -4.76 -1.54 -15.80
CA PHE A 342 -4.23 -1.85 -14.47
C PHE A 342 -2.69 -1.99 -14.44
N ARG A 343 -2.03 -1.76 -15.59
CA ARG A 343 -0.57 -1.65 -15.71
C ARG A 343 -0.04 -0.22 -15.58
N PHE A 344 -0.87 0.71 -15.14
CA PHE A 344 -0.46 2.09 -14.91
C PHE A 344 0.67 2.20 -13.87
N GLY A 345 0.70 1.31 -12.87
CA GLY A 345 1.71 1.29 -11.82
C GLY A 345 3.16 1.14 -12.31
N HIS A 346 3.37 0.66 -13.54
CA HIS A 346 4.71 0.54 -14.13
C HIS A 346 5.41 1.88 -14.34
N SER A 347 4.68 2.98 -14.48
CA SER A 347 5.25 4.35 -14.55
C SER A 347 5.56 4.94 -13.17
N MET A 348 5.05 4.35 -12.09
CA MET A 348 5.13 4.91 -10.74
C MET A 348 6.36 4.48 -9.95
N LEU A 349 7.16 3.54 -10.47
CA LEU A 349 8.30 2.93 -9.77
C LEU A 349 9.44 3.93 -9.58
N GLY A 350 10.11 3.88 -8.42
CA GLY A 350 11.40 4.52 -8.18
C GLY A 350 12.56 3.70 -8.73
N THR A 351 13.78 4.23 -8.64
CA THR A 351 15.02 3.55 -9.05
C THR A 351 15.63 2.70 -7.94
N ASP A 352 15.33 3.05 -6.68
CA ASP A 352 15.97 2.45 -5.51
C ASP A 352 14.94 2.04 -4.47
N ILE A 353 15.27 1.00 -3.71
CA ILE A 353 14.51 0.54 -2.54
C ILE A 353 15.38 0.79 -1.32
N GLU A 354 14.93 1.65 -0.43
CA GLU A 354 15.63 1.99 0.81
C GLU A 354 15.16 1.12 1.97
N PHE A 355 16.03 0.97 2.96
CA PHE A 355 15.75 0.20 4.19
C PHE A 355 15.73 1.15 5.37
N LEU A 356 14.53 1.51 5.83
CA LEU A 356 14.33 2.58 6.81
C LEU A 356 13.93 2.06 8.20
N ASP A 357 14.52 2.64 9.25
CA ASP A 357 14.04 2.42 10.62
C ASP A 357 12.69 3.13 10.87
N ASN A 358 12.11 2.96 12.05
CA ASN A 358 10.85 3.61 12.42
C ASN A 358 10.89 5.15 12.34
N ASN A 359 12.06 5.77 12.39
CA ASN A 359 12.24 7.22 12.33
C ASN A 359 12.54 7.72 10.91
N GLY A 360 12.72 6.81 9.95
CA GLY A 360 13.07 7.13 8.58
C GLY A 360 14.56 7.27 8.31
N ASN A 361 15.43 6.75 9.21
CA ASN A 361 16.86 6.68 8.96
C ASN A 361 17.20 5.39 8.19
N GLU A 362 18.13 5.48 7.26
CA GLU A 362 18.66 4.30 6.56
C GLU A 362 19.42 3.40 7.54
N ILE A 363 19.12 2.10 7.48
CA ILE A 363 19.74 1.07 8.33
C ILE A 363 20.49 -0.01 7.53
N HIS A 364 20.35 0.03 6.21
CA HIS A 364 21.01 -0.85 5.26
C HIS A 364 21.21 -0.06 3.97
N GLU A 365 22.21 -0.41 3.17
CA GLU A 365 22.47 0.21 1.85
C GLU A 365 21.25 0.05 0.94
N ALA A 366 20.84 1.11 0.27
CA ALA A 366 19.73 1.08 -0.68
C ALA A 366 20.04 0.11 -1.84
N LEU A 367 19.03 -0.60 -2.29
CA LEU A 367 19.14 -1.56 -3.36
C LEU A 367 18.52 -0.99 -4.64
N SER A 368 19.28 -0.96 -5.76
CA SER A 368 18.68 -0.54 -7.01
C SER A 368 17.53 -1.47 -7.39
N LEU A 369 16.48 -0.92 -8.00
CA LEU A 369 15.31 -1.71 -8.38
C LEU A 369 15.69 -2.89 -9.30
N ARG A 370 16.62 -2.69 -10.24
CA ARG A 370 17.13 -3.78 -11.12
C ARG A 370 17.76 -4.93 -10.35
N ASP A 371 18.38 -4.65 -9.18
CA ASP A 371 19.04 -5.64 -8.33
C ASP A 371 18.13 -6.23 -7.26
N ALA A 372 16.94 -5.67 -7.09
CA ALA A 372 15.94 -6.09 -6.14
C ALA A 372 15.14 -7.33 -6.62
N PHE A 373 14.99 -7.51 -7.94
CA PHE A 373 14.18 -8.59 -8.48
C PHE A 373 14.71 -9.99 -8.10
N PHE A 374 13.79 -10.82 -7.52
CA PHE A 374 14.06 -12.18 -7.07
C PHE A 374 15.21 -12.28 -6.05
N ASN A 375 15.41 -11.22 -5.25
CA ASN A 375 16.44 -11.13 -4.22
C ASN A 375 15.87 -11.44 -2.82
N SER A 376 15.40 -12.67 -2.61
CA SER A 376 14.85 -13.13 -1.33
C SER A 376 15.83 -13.04 -0.13
N PRO A 377 17.19 -13.19 -0.30
CA PRO A 377 18.13 -13.05 0.81
C PRO A 377 18.05 -11.71 1.53
N VAL A 378 17.77 -10.61 0.84
CA VAL A 378 17.71 -9.28 1.47
C VAL A 378 16.61 -9.21 2.54
N LEU A 379 15.45 -9.82 2.32
CA LEU A 379 14.39 -9.87 3.32
C LEU A 379 14.71 -10.83 4.48
N ALA A 380 15.45 -11.89 4.21
CA ALA A 380 15.94 -12.79 5.28
C ALA A 380 16.91 -12.06 6.22
N GLU A 381 17.66 -11.09 5.72
CA GLU A 381 18.59 -10.25 6.48
C GLU A 381 17.89 -9.11 7.21
N THR A 382 17.05 -8.34 6.51
CA THR A 382 16.51 -7.07 7.01
C THR A 382 15.12 -7.21 7.65
N GLY A 383 14.38 -8.26 7.32
CA GLY A 383 12.95 -8.36 7.61
C GLY A 383 12.12 -7.44 6.72
N ILE A 384 10.81 -7.36 7.02
CA ILE A 384 9.87 -6.55 6.21
C ILE A 384 9.66 -5.14 6.75
N ASP A 385 9.97 -4.87 8.01
CA ASP A 385 9.68 -3.57 8.63
C ASP A 385 10.36 -2.41 7.90
N PRO A 386 11.67 -2.48 7.53
CA PRO A 386 12.34 -1.40 6.82
C PRO A 386 11.74 -1.09 5.45
N ILE A 387 11.32 -2.12 4.71
CA ILE A 387 10.67 -1.98 3.40
C ILE A 387 9.29 -1.34 3.53
N LEU A 388 8.47 -1.80 4.50
CA LEU A 388 7.15 -1.20 4.72
C LEU A 388 7.25 0.25 5.21
N LYS A 389 8.33 0.61 5.94
CA LYS A 389 8.60 2.00 6.30
C LYS A 389 8.99 2.81 5.06
N TYR A 390 9.86 2.29 4.19
CA TYR A 390 10.20 2.91 2.91
C TYR A 390 8.93 3.15 2.08
N LEU A 391 8.09 2.15 1.86
CA LEU A 391 6.84 2.28 1.10
C LEU A 391 5.94 3.41 1.61
N ALA A 392 5.92 3.66 2.93
CA ALA A 392 5.15 4.76 3.52
C ALA A 392 5.85 6.12 3.42
N SER A 393 7.15 6.14 3.22
CA SER A 393 8.00 7.32 3.42
C SER A 393 8.65 7.84 2.15
N ASP A 394 8.55 7.11 1.04
CA ASP A 394 9.05 7.54 -0.26
C ASP A 394 7.90 7.92 -1.20
N ARG A 395 8.18 8.83 -2.17
CA ARG A 395 7.19 9.32 -3.13
C ARG A 395 7.24 8.50 -4.42
N ALA A 396 6.08 8.03 -4.84
CA ALA A 396 5.93 7.39 -6.15
C ALA A 396 6.20 8.39 -7.30
N GLN A 397 6.61 7.86 -8.45
CA GLN A 397 6.67 8.62 -9.69
C GLN A 397 5.26 8.93 -10.21
N GLU A 398 5.18 9.80 -11.23
CA GLU A 398 3.91 10.21 -11.84
C GLU A 398 3.27 9.07 -12.66
N ILE A 399 1.96 9.11 -12.77
CA ILE A 399 1.22 8.23 -13.69
C ILE A 399 1.21 8.87 -15.06
N ASP A 400 2.22 8.58 -15.84
CA ASP A 400 2.41 9.12 -17.19
C ASP A 400 3.09 8.08 -18.10
N THR A 401 3.58 8.49 -19.26
CA THR A 401 4.25 7.56 -20.18
C THR A 401 5.68 7.22 -19.79
N ILE A 402 6.26 7.91 -18.81
CA ILE A 402 7.65 7.76 -18.40
C ILE A 402 7.83 6.52 -17.53
N VAL A 403 8.89 5.77 -17.78
CA VAL A 403 9.24 4.54 -17.06
C VAL A 403 10.72 4.56 -16.73
N VAL A 404 11.07 4.34 -15.47
CA VAL A 404 12.49 4.33 -15.01
C VAL A 404 13.29 3.27 -15.73
N ASP A 405 14.57 3.58 -15.98
CA ASP A 405 15.45 2.73 -16.77
C ASP A 405 15.68 1.34 -16.15
N ASP A 406 15.58 1.21 -14.84
CA ASP A 406 15.72 -0.07 -14.14
C ASP A 406 14.75 -1.14 -14.64
N VAL A 407 13.54 -0.75 -15.05
CA VAL A 407 12.56 -1.68 -15.66
C VAL A 407 12.35 -1.46 -17.14
N ARG A 408 12.73 -0.31 -17.71
CA ARG A 408 12.65 -0.05 -19.15
C ARG A 408 13.80 -0.67 -19.93
N ASN A 409 14.98 -0.80 -19.32
CA ASN A 409 16.17 -1.31 -19.98
C ASN A 409 16.83 -2.49 -19.27
N PHE A 410 16.60 -2.67 -17.96
CA PHE A 410 17.29 -3.64 -17.12
C PHE A 410 16.37 -4.62 -16.40
N LEU A 411 15.10 -4.73 -16.81
CA LEU A 411 14.17 -5.66 -16.17
C LEU A 411 14.71 -7.10 -16.24
N PHE A 412 14.97 -7.71 -15.10
CA PHE A 412 15.50 -9.07 -14.88
C PHE A 412 16.92 -9.32 -15.43
N GLY A 413 17.62 -8.31 -15.96
CA GLY A 413 18.98 -8.47 -16.47
C GLY A 413 19.46 -7.30 -17.30
N ALA A 414 20.70 -7.37 -17.76
CA ALA A 414 21.28 -6.35 -18.64
C ALA A 414 20.74 -6.47 -20.07
N PRO A 415 20.67 -5.36 -20.83
CA PRO A 415 20.28 -5.37 -22.24
C PRO A 415 21.14 -6.34 -23.07
N GLY A 416 20.50 -7.17 -23.88
CA GLY A 416 21.18 -8.20 -24.69
C GLY A 416 21.68 -9.41 -23.90
N GLN A 417 21.53 -9.45 -22.58
CA GLN A 417 21.93 -10.54 -21.70
C GLN A 417 20.74 -11.08 -20.87
N GLY A 418 19.55 -11.04 -21.44
CA GLY A 418 18.30 -11.48 -20.80
C GLY A 418 17.44 -10.35 -20.24
N GLY A 419 17.91 -9.10 -20.27
CA GLY A 419 17.12 -7.95 -19.84
C GLY A 419 16.00 -7.60 -20.81
N PHE A 420 14.91 -7.06 -20.25
CA PHE A 420 13.72 -6.69 -20.97
C PHE A 420 13.43 -5.18 -20.89
N ASP A 421 12.51 -4.73 -21.75
CA ASP A 421 11.91 -3.40 -21.72
C ASP A 421 10.45 -3.52 -21.33
N LEU A 422 10.10 -3.13 -20.10
CA LEU A 422 8.74 -3.27 -19.57
C LEU A 422 7.70 -2.46 -20.36
N ALA A 423 8.06 -1.25 -20.83
CA ALA A 423 7.17 -0.43 -21.65
C ALA A 423 6.88 -1.11 -23.00
N ALA A 424 7.94 -1.57 -23.68
CA ALA A 424 7.80 -2.30 -24.94
C ALA A 424 7.00 -3.61 -24.76
N LEU A 425 7.22 -4.33 -23.65
CA LEU A 425 6.45 -5.55 -23.31
C LEU A 425 4.96 -5.25 -23.13
N ASN A 426 4.57 -4.16 -22.46
CA ASN A 426 3.17 -3.77 -22.28
C ASN A 426 2.49 -3.47 -23.62
N ILE A 427 3.17 -2.71 -24.49
CA ILE A 427 2.68 -2.40 -25.83
C ILE A 427 2.47 -3.71 -26.63
N GLN A 428 3.51 -4.54 -26.66
CA GLN A 428 3.49 -5.77 -27.44
C GLN A 428 2.45 -6.78 -26.91
N ARG A 429 2.26 -6.85 -25.58
CA ARG A 429 1.25 -7.71 -24.94
C ARG A 429 -0.17 -7.29 -25.34
N GLY A 430 -0.47 -5.99 -25.35
CA GLY A 430 -1.77 -5.51 -25.82
C GLY A 430 -2.03 -5.91 -27.28
N ARG A 431 -1.03 -5.82 -28.15
CA ARG A 431 -1.14 -6.25 -29.55
C ARG A 431 -1.33 -7.75 -29.68
N GLU A 432 -0.59 -8.54 -28.91
CA GLU A 432 -0.69 -9.99 -28.87
C GLU A 432 -2.08 -10.45 -28.42
N HIS A 433 -2.69 -9.76 -27.43
CA HIS A 433 -4.05 -10.02 -26.99
C HIS A 433 -5.14 -9.47 -27.95
N GLY A 434 -4.75 -8.90 -29.07
CA GLY A 434 -5.70 -8.35 -30.04
C GLY A 434 -6.46 -7.13 -29.50
N ILE A 435 -5.86 -6.33 -28.61
CA ILE A 435 -6.49 -5.09 -28.13
C ILE A 435 -6.63 -4.11 -29.30
N ALA A 436 -7.83 -3.54 -29.43
CA ALA A 436 -8.12 -2.54 -30.42
C ALA A 436 -7.31 -1.24 -30.18
N ASP A 437 -7.31 -0.34 -31.18
CA ASP A 437 -6.76 0.99 -31.00
C ASP A 437 -7.49 1.74 -29.88
N TYR A 438 -6.81 2.75 -29.33
CA TYR A 438 -7.30 3.55 -28.24
C TYR A 438 -8.71 4.15 -28.51
N ASN A 439 -8.96 4.69 -29.70
CA ASN A 439 -10.26 5.27 -30.07
C ASN A 439 -11.39 4.23 -30.09
N SER A 440 -11.09 3.03 -30.56
CA SER A 440 -12.04 1.92 -30.54
C SER A 440 -12.39 1.46 -29.12
N VAL A 441 -11.39 1.39 -28.24
CA VAL A 441 -11.62 1.09 -26.82
C VAL A 441 -12.41 2.20 -26.14
N ARG A 442 -12.10 3.48 -26.37
CA ARG A 442 -12.88 4.60 -25.83
C ARG A 442 -14.35 4.47 -26.20
N ALA A 443 -14.65 4.23 -27.48
CA ALA A 443 -16.03 4.06 -27.95
C ALA A 443 -16.73 2.87 -27.27
N ALA A 444 -16.03 1.74 -27.07
CA ALA A 444 -16.58 0.57 -26.40
C ALA A 444 -16.91 0.83 -24.92
N TYR A 445 -16.20 1.74 -24.27
CA TYR A 445 -16.47 2.18 -22.91
C TYR A 445 -17.38 3.42 -22.83
N GLY A 446 -18.00 3.82 -23.96
CA GLY A 446 -18.96 4.94 -24.04
C GLY A 446 -18.32 6.32 -23.97
N LEU A 447 -17.06 6.45 -24.32
CA LEU A 447 -16.34 7.72 -24.43
C LEU A 447 -16.28 8.18 -25.89
N ALA A 448 -16.29 9.50 -26.13
CA ALA A 448 -16.09 10.04 -27.47
C ALA A 448 -14.70 9.71 -28.02
N LYS A 449 -14.62 9.40 -29.30
CA LYS A 449 -13.33 9.30 -30.00
C LYS A 449 -12.67 10.66 -30.04
N ILE A 450 -11.35 10.70 -29.95
CA ILE A 450 -10.54 11.91 -30.17
C ILE A 450 -10.18 12.03 -31.64
N THR A 451 -9.94 13.24 -32.09
CA THR A 451 -9.60 13.59 -33.50
C THR A 451 -8.21 14.19 -33.63
N SER A 452 -7.61 14.59 -32.52
CA SER A 452 -6.28 15.18 -32.48
C SER A 452 -5.51 14.79 -31.24
N PHE A 453 -4.18 14.86 -31.31
CA PHE A 453 -3.30 14.61 -30.15
C PHE A 453 -3.47 15.66 -29.04
N ALA A 454 -3.96 16.86 -29.37
CA ALA A 454 -4.26 17.91 -28.40
C ALA A 454 -5.45 17.58 -27.48
N GLU A 455 -6.29 16.62 -27.87
CA GLU A 455 -7.40 16.14 -27.03
C GLU A 455 -6.94 15.11 -25.99
N ILE A 456 -5.72 14.56 -26.14
CA ILE A 456 -5.17 13.60 -25.18
C ILE A 456 -4.60 14.32 -23.96
N THR A 457 -3.75 15.33 -24.20
CA THR A 457 -3.01 16.04 -23.17
C THR A 457 -2.77 17.49 -23.55
N ASP A 458 -2.64 18.36 -22.54
CA ASP A 458 -2.23 19.77 -22.74
C ASP A 458 -0.71 19.91 -22.91
N ASN A 459 0.08 18.87 -22.63
CA ASN A 459 1.54 18.87 -22.78
C ASN A 459 1.95 18.79 -24.25
N LYS A 460 2.41 19.92 -24.80
CA LYS A 460 2.79 20.03 -26.22
C LYS A 460 3.91 19.09 -26.63
N ALA A 461 4.88 18.84 -25.75
CA ALA A 461 5.98 17.93 -26.05
C ALA A 461 5.49 16.48 -26.20
N VAL A 462 4.55 16.05 -25.34
CA VAL A 462 3.91 14.73 -25.44
C VAL A 462 3.06 14.63 -26.70
N GLN A 463 2.27 15.69 -27.04
CA GLN A 463 1.50 15.73 -28.30
C GLN A 463 2.40 15.54 -29.53
N ASP A 464 3.53 16.27 -29.57
CA ASP A 464 4.47 16.23 -30.69
C ASP A 464 5.17 14.86 -30.80
N SER A 465 5.55 14.28 -29.67
CA SER A 465 6.16 12.94 -29.62
C SER A 465 5.18 11.85 -30.05
N LEU A 466 3.91 11.92 -29.61
CA LEU A 466 2.86 11.02 -30.06
C LEU A 466 2.59 11.16 -31.56
N ALA A 467 2.51 12.40 -32.08
CA ALA A 467 2.29 12.68 -33.50
C ALA A 467 3.47 12.18 -34.37
N ALA A 468 4.71 12.45 -33.94
CA ALA A 468 5.90 11.99 -34.64
C ALA A 468 6.01 10.46 -34.66
N THR A 469 5.62 9.81 -33.56
CA THR A 469 5.73 8.35 -33.38
C THR A 469 4.63 7.60 -34.11
N TYR A 470 3.35 7.98 -33.92
CA TYR A 470 2.20 7.22 -34.43
C TYR A 470 1.59 7.78 -35.72
N GLY A 471 1.79 9.07 -36.00
CA GLY A 471 1.26 9.75 -37.17
C GLY A 471 -0.26 9.97 -37.19
N SER A 472 -1.02 9.16 -36.45
CA SER A 472 -2.49 9.25 -36.35
C SER A 472 -2.97 8.81 -34.97
N VAL A 473 -4.02 9.48 -34.46
CA VAL A 473 -4.69 9.11 -33.20
C VAL A 473 -5.39 7.73 -33.28
N ASP A 474 -5.76 7.30 -34.48
CA ASP A 474 -6.41 5.99 -34.70
C ASP A 474 -5.43 4.81 -34.69
N LYS A 475 -4.13 5.08 -34.54
CA LYS A 475 -3.08 4.05 -34.41
C LYS A 475 -2.55 3.88 -33.01
N LEU A 476 -3.02 4.67 -32.04
CA LEU A 476 -2.51 4.67 -30.69
C LEU A 476 -2.76 3.33 -29.98
N ASP A 477 -1.74 2.78 -29.34
CA ASP A 477 -1.89 1.66 -28.42
C ASP A 477 -2.57 2.15 -27.13
N LEU A 478 -3.49 1.32 -26.59
CA LEU A 478 -4.31 1.67 -25.43
C LEU A 478 -3.46 2.05 -24.21
N TRP A 479 -2.40 1.28 -23.92
CA TRP A 479 -1.55 1.52 -22.75
C TRP A 479 -0.83 2.87 -22.83
N VAL A 480 -0.26 3.19 -23.98
CA VAL A 480 0.48 4.44 -24.22
C VAL A 480 -0.45 5.65 -24.14
N ALA A 481 -1.57 5.60 -24.87
CA ALA A 481 -2.50 6.73 -24.91
C ALA A 481 -3.24 6.92 -23.58
N GLY A 482 -3.57 5.84 -22.86
CA GLY A 482 -4.19 5.92 -21.56
C GLY A 482 -3.30 6.56 -20.49
N LEU A 483 -1.99 6.31 -20.54
CA LEU A 483 -0.99 6.98 -19.69
C LEU A 483 -0.75 8.44 -20.11
N ALA A 484 -0.82 8.74 -21.42
CA ALA A 484 -0.64 10.08 -21.93
C ALA A 484 -1.85 11.01 -21.71
N GLU A 485 -3.03 10.43 -21.34
CA GLU A 485 -4.24 11.23 -21.13
C GLU A 485 -4.05 12.26 -20.01
N LYS A 486 -4.54 13.47 -20.25
CA LYS A 486 -4.71 14.47 -19.20
C LYS A 486 -5.54 13.89 -18.05
N HIS A 487 -5.02 14.01 -16.84
CA HIS A 487 -5.72 13.57 -15.65
C HIS A 487 -7.05 14.29 -15.46
N LEU A 488 -8.05 13.55 -15.01
CA LEU A 488 -9.34 14.15 -14.62
C LEU A 488 -9.13 15.02 -13.34
N PRO A 489 -9.91 16.11 -13.19
CA PRO A 489 -9.78 16.98 -12.02
C PRO A 489 -9.87 16.21 -10.70
N GLY A 490 -8.80 16.31 -9.87
CA GLY A 490 -8.69 15.64 -8.59
C GLY A 490 -8.35 14.14 -8.64
N SER A 491 -8.06 13.61 -9.83
CA SER A 491 -7.62 12.22 -10.05
C SER A 491 -6.18 12.21 -10.60
N SER A 492 -5.50 11.10 -10.49
CA SER A 492 -4.23 10.83 -11.19
C SER A 492 -4.44 9.95 -12.42
N MET A 493 -5.66 9.89 -12.95
CA MET A 493 -6.03 9.08 -14.09
C MET A 493 -6.74 9.91 -15.15
N GLY A 494 -6.48 9.61 -16.42
CA GLY A 494 -7.25 10.08 -17.55
C GLY A 494 -8.63 9.39 -17.65
N ALA A 495 -9.45 9.87 -18.56
CA ALA A 495 -10.85 9.44 -18.69
C ALA A 495 -10.97 7.95 -19.05
N THR A 496 -10.10 7.45 -19.94
CA THR A 496 -10.18 6.08 -20.45
C THR A 496 -9.83 5.07 -19.37
N PHE A 497 -8.70 5.23 -18.70
CA PHE A 497 -8.31 4.33 -17.62
C PHE A 497 -9.28 4.42 -16.44
N THR A 498 -9.74 5.63 -16.06
CA THR A 498 -10.78 5.78 -15.04
C THR A 498 -12.02 4.95 -15.40
N ARG A 499 -12.49 5.01 -16.66
CA ARG A 499 -13.68 4.28 -17.08
C ARG A 499 -13.49 2.76 -17.02
N ILE A 500 -12.33 2.26 -17.46
CA ILE A 500 -12.00 0.83 -17.42
C ILE A 500 -11.91 0.34 -15.97
N LEU A 501 -11.21 1.08 -15.10
CA LEU A 501 -11.07 0.72 -13.68
C LEU A 501 -12.42 0.71 -12.95
N VAL A 502 -13.25 1.74 -13.15
CA VAL A 502 -14.59 1.80 -12.53
C VAL A 502 -15.48 0.66 -13.00
N ASP A 503 -15.48 0.33 -14.30
CA ASP A 503 -16.24 -0.82 -14.82
C ASP A 503 -15.77 -2.12 -14.15
N GLN A 504 -14.47 -2.39 -14.19
CA GLN A 504 -13.92 -3.63 -13.65
C GLN A 504 -14.16 -3.77 -12.15
N PHE A 505 -13.76 -2.78 -11.36
CA PHE A 505 -13.92 -2.85 -9.91
C PHE A 505 -15.38 -2.84 -9.47
N SER A 506 -16.30 -2.17 -10.21
CA SER A 506 -17.74 -2.31 -9.92
C SER A 506 -18.22 -3.75 -10.11
N ARG A 507 -17.77 -4.43 -11.17
CA ARG A 507 -18.14 -5.84 -11.43
C ARG A 507 -17.52 -6.80 -10.40
N LEU A 508 -16.26 -6.58 -10.01
CA LEU A 508 -15.60 -7.36 -8.96
C LEU A 508 -16.36 -7.28 -7.63
N ARG A 509 -16.86 -6.09 -7.26
CA ARG A 509 -17.63 -5.88 -6.03
C ARG A 509 -19.05 -6.44 -6.13
N ASP A 510 -19.77 -6.09 -7.18
CA ASP A 510 -21.20 -6.38 -7.30
C ASP A 510 -21.47 -7.85 -7.68
N GLY A 511 -20.54 -8.48 -8.41
CA GLY A 511 -20.61 -9.88 -8.80
C GLY A 511 -20.05 -10.86 -7.76
N ASP A 512 -19.48 -10.39 -6.66
CA ASP A 512 -18.92 -11.23 -5.60
C ASP A 512 -19.95 -11.49 -4.49
N ARG A 513 -20.42 -12.75 -4.38
CA ARG A 513 -21.31 -13.19 -3.31
C ARG A 513 -20.64 -13.12 -1.93
N TYR A 514 -19.31 -13.24 -1.88
CA TYR A 514 -18.51 -13.19 -0.66
C TYR A 514 -17.97 -11.79 -0.35
N TRP A 515 -18.41 -10.76 -1.08
CA TRP A 515 -18.09 -9.39 -0.74
C TRP A 515 -18.38 -9.10 0.73
N TYR A 516 -17.43 -8.51 1.47
CA TYR A 516 -17.46 -8.45 2.93
C TYR A 516 -18.72 -7.85 3.51
N GLN A 517 -19.31 -6.81 2.88
CA GLN A 517 -20.56 -6.19 3.35
C GLN A 517 -21.79 -7.10 3.17
N ASN A 518 -21.71 -8.09 2.28
CA ASN A 518 -22.76 -9.08 2.06
C ASN A 518 -22.55 -10.33 2.93
N ALA A 519 -21.29 -10.70 3.16
CA ALA A 519 -20.92 -12.00 3.70
C ALA A 519 -20.62 -12.01 5.20
N LEU A 520 -20.36 -10.85 5.82
CA LEU A 520 -20.02 -10.76 7.23
C LEU A 520 -21.18 -10.22 8.07
N PRO A 521 -21.26 -10.59 9.36
CA PRO A 521 -22.17 -9.97 10.33
C PRO A 521 -21.91 -8.46 10.46
N ALA A 522 -22.94 -7.69 10.79
CA ALA A 522 -22.88 -6.23 10.81
C ALA A 522 -21.85 -5.64 11.79
N ASP A 523 -21.54 -6.33 12.89
CA ASP A 523 -20.50 -5.94 13.83
C ASP A 523 -19.10 -6.13 13.22
N ALA A 524 -18.84 -7.26 12.59
CA ALA A 524 -17.59 -7.52 11.86
C ALA A 524 -17.41 -6.51 10.71
N VAL A 525 -18.47 -6.20 9.94
CA VAL A 525 -18.41 -5.16 8.90
C VAL A 525 -18.01 -3.80 9.49
N ARG A 526 -18.57 -3.40 10.63
CA ARG A 526 -18.22 -2.14 11.30
C ARG A 526 -16.75 -2.09 11.73
N ASP A 527 -16.20 -3.22 12.17
CA ASP A 527 -14.79 -3.28 12.61
C ASP A 527 -13.84 -3.28 11.40
N ILE A 528 -14.17 -4.01 10.33
CA ILE A 528 -13.43 -3.96 9.06
C ILE A 528 -13.43 -2.53 8.49
N GLN A 529 -14.56 -1.83 8.50
CA GLN A 529 -14.65 -0.46 7.97
C GLN A 529 -13.77 0.56 8.69
N LYS A 530 -13.38 0.30 9.93
CA LYS A 530 -12.45 1.15 10.70
C LYS A 530 -10.99 0.80 10.46
N THR A 531 -10.69 -0.42 10.02
CA THR A 531 -9.32 -0.90 9.83
C THR A 531 -8.68 -0.24 8.59
N THR A 532 -7.50 0.30 8.74
CA THR A 532 -6.69 0.88 7.66
C THR A 532 -5.48 -0.01 7.36
N LEU A 533 -4.84 0.18 6.21
CA LEU A 533 -3.58 -0.49 5.91
C LEU A 533 -2.50 -0.12 6.95
N ALA A 534 -2.46 1.14 7.37
CA ALA A 534 -1.59 1.60 8.45
C ALA A 534 -1.79 0.81 9.76
N ASP A 535 -3.03 0.44 10.10
CA ASP A 535 -3.31 -0.35 11.29
C ASP A 535 -2.82 -1.79 11.14
N ILE A 536 -2.95 -2.39 9.96
CA ILE A 536 -2.43 -3.72 9.67
C ILE A 536 -0.91 -3.73 9.77
N VAL A 537 -0.22 -2.73 9.21
CA VAL A 537 1.24 -2.59 9.35
C VAL A 537 1.63 -2.49 10.82
N ARG A 538 1.02 -1.56 11.59
CA ARG A 538 1.38 -1.35 13.01
C ARG A 538 1.19 -2.58 13.90
N ARG A 539 0.18 -3.40 13.64
CA ARG A 539 -0.13 -4.57 14.48
C ARG A 539 0.65 -5.83 14.11
N ASN A 540 1.38 -5.80 12.98
CA ASN A 540 2.18 -6.94 12.49
C ASN A 540 3.68 -6.64 12.36
N THR A 541 4.11 -5.42 12.73
CA THR A 541 5.48 -4.95 12.68
C THR A 541 5.83 -4.16 13.95
N THR A 542 7.07 -3.70 14.05
CA THR A 542 7.51 -2.79 15.11
C THR A 542 7.29 -1.31 14.76
N LEU A 543 6.75 -1.02 13.56
CA LEU A 543 6.55 0.33 13.08
C LEU A 543 5.38 1.02 13.80
N THR A 544 5.66 2.17 14.35
CA THR A 544 4.69 3.04 15.03
C THR A 544 4.54 4.40 14.35
N ASN A 545 5.60 4.85 13.65
CA ASN A 545 5.65 6.13 12.96
C ASN A 545 5.18 6.01 11.52
N LEU A 546 3.87 5.98 11.32
CA LEU A 546 3.20 5.94 10.02
C LEU A 546 2.08 6.98 9.98
N GLN A 547 1.85 7.57 8.81
CA GLN A 547 0.67 8.39 8.56
C GLN A 547 -0.62 7.55 8.57
N PRO A 548 -1.79 8.16 8.83
CA PRO A 548 -3.07 7.41 8.90
C PRO A 548 -3.49 6.77 7.58
N ASN A 549 -3.23 7.45 6.45
CA ASN A 549 -3.40 6.89 5.10
C ASN A 549 -2.02 6.76 4.47
N VAL A 550 -1.52 5.53 4.40
CA VAL A 550 -0.17 5.25 3.91
C VAL A 550 -0.02 5.37 2.39
N PHE A 551 -1.12 5.50 1.63
CA PHE A 551 -1.07 5.71 0.19
C PHE A 551 -0.63 7.12 -0.22
N PHE A 552 -0.62 8.07 0.72
CA PHE A 552 -0.13 9.41 0.48
C PHE A 552 1.14 9.69 1.29
N PHE A 553 2.11 10.30 0.63
CA PHE A 553 3.26 10.87 1.30
C PHE A 553 2.80 12.11 2.07
N LYS A 554 2.49 11.97 3.34
CA LYS A 554 2.10 13.08 4.20
C LYS A 554 2.84 12.96 5.52
N ALA A 555 3.50 14.04 5.90
CA ALA A 555 4.19 14.12 7.18
C ALA A 555 3.31 14.77 8.25
N SER A 556 3.70 14.58 9.50
CA SER A 556 3.12 15.25 10.65
C SER A 556 4.23 15.69 11.59
N ILE A 557 4.04 16.81 12.26
CA ILE A 557 4.85 17.19 13.43
C ILE A 557 4.01 16.93 14.66
N VAL A 558 4.48 16.07 15.53
CA VAL A 558 3.82 15.67 16.77
C VAL A 558 4.71 16.01 17.96
N GLY A 559 4.14 16.30 19.10
CA GLY A 559 4.95 16.55 20.29
C GLY A 559 4.12 16.70 21.55
N ASN A 560 4.81 16.82 22.66
CA ASN A 560 4.23 17.07 23.97
C ASN A 560 4.82 18.36 24.56
N LEU A 561 3.96 19.18 25.13
CA LEU A 561 4.35 20.32 25.96
C LEU A 561 4.40 19.84 27.41
N PHE A 562 5.55 19.82 28.03
CA PHE A 562 5.72 19.28 29.37
C PHE A 562 6.45 20.27 30.32
N VAL A 563 6.22 20.12 31.62
CA VAL A 563 6.95 20.85 32.64
C VAL A 563 8.30 20.18 32.88
N ASP A 564 9.36 20.77 32.38
CA ASP A 564 10.73 20.31 32.58
C ASP A 564 11.23 20.71 33.99
N ALA A 565 11.03 19.77 34.93
CA ALA A 565 11.28 20.02 36.34
C ALA A 565 12.78 20.05 36.67
N ASN A 566 13.59 19.26 36.00
CA ASN A 566 15.05 19.17 36.21
C ASN A 566 15.87 20.03 35.24
N ARG A 567 15.21 20.64 34.22
CA ARG A 567 15.78 21.53 33.21
C ARG A 567 16.81 20.86 32.30
N ASP A 568 16.62 19.59 31.97
CA ASP A 568 17.49 18.87 31.05
C ASP A 568 16.97 18.86 29.60
N GLY A 569 15.79 19.42 29.34
CA GLY A 569 15.17 19.49 28.00
C GLY A 569 14.57 18.19 27.48
N THR A 570 14.60 17.12 28.29
CA THR A 570 14.12 15.79 27.90
C THR A 570 12.96 15.40 28.79
N ARG A 571 11.86 14.96 28.18
CA ARG A 571 10.66 14.53 28.93
C ARG A 571 10.89 13.22 29.68
N GLN A 572 10.69 13.24 31.00
CA GLN A 572 10.72 12.07 31.85
C GLN A 572 9.30 11.64 32.26
N ARG A 573 9.21 10.37 32.73
CA ARG A 573 7.93 9.73 33.09
C ARG A 573 7.09 10.52 34.14
N LEU A 574 7.74 11.27 35.01
CA LEU A 574 7.09 12.03 36.08
C LEU A 574 6.80 13.49 35.68
N GLU A 575 7.18 13.90 34.50
CA GLU A 575 6.96 15.25 33.98
C GLU A 575 5.61 15.34 33.29
N GLY A 576 4.73 16.12 33.88
CA GLY A 576 3.35 16.27 33.44
C GLY A 576 3.24 17.11 32.16
N GLY A 577 2.37 16.71 31.26
CA GLY A 577 2.00 17.51 30.09
C GLY A 577 1.21 18.75 30.44
N VAL A 578 1.34 19.83 29.64
CA VAL A 578 0.63 21.09 29.82
C VAL A 578 -0.45 21.29 28.78
N ALA A 579 -1.69 21.32 29.23
CA ALA A 579 -2.87 21.48 28.40
C ALA A 579 -3.20 22.94 28.08
N GLY A 580 -3.92 23.17 26.99
CA GLY A 580 -4.58 24.44 26.68
C GLY A 580 -3.66 25.53 26.15
N LEU A 581 -2.41 25.22 25.77
CA LEU A 581 -1.50 26.20 25.19
C LEU A 581 -1.67 26.29 23.67
N ASN A 582 -1.63 27.52 23.16
CA ASN A 582 -1.63 27.73 21.69
C ASN A 582 -0.27 27.34 21.13
N VAL A 583 -0.31 26.52 20.08
CA VAL A 583 0.85 26.04 19.33
C VAL A 583 0.69 26.45 17.89
N SER A 584 1.66 27.17 17.34
CA SER A 584 1.68 27.61 15.95
C SER A 584 2.79 26.91 15.19
N LEU A 585 2.52 26.52 13.94
CA LEU A 585 3.49 26.00 13.00
C LEU A 585 3.84 27.09 12.00
N VAL A 586 5.13 27.39 11.85
CA VAL A 586 5.62 28.35 10.86
C VAL A 586 6.54 27.66 9.86
N ASN A 587 6.46 28.09 8.61
CA ASN A 587 7.30 27.58 7.52
C ASN A 587 8.68 28.28 7.49
N ALA A 588 9.53 27.91 6.52
CA ALA A 588 10.88 28.42 6.35
C ALA A 588 10.96 29.95 6.17
N VAL A 589 9.91 30.57 5.60
CA VAL A 589 9.84 32.03 5.41
C VAL A 589 9.21 32.76 6.60
N GLY A 590 8.89 32.06 7.69
CA GLY A 590 8.34 32.64 8.92
C GLY A 590 6.83 32.86 8.92
N ALA A 591 6.11 32.40 7.90
CA ALA A 591 4.65 32.50 7.86
C ALA A 591 4.01 31.38 8.71
N THR A 592 3.01 31.72 9.53
CA THR A 592 2.20 30.76 10.27
C THR A 592 1.28 30.04 9.27
N ILE A 593 1.45 28.72 9.17
CA ILE A 593 0.68 27.86 8.24
C ILE A 593 -0.40 27.04 8.93
N ALA A 594 -0.26 26.82 10.24
CA ALA A 594 -1.27 26.10 11.04
C ALA A 594 -1.18 26.50 12.52
N THR A 595 -2.29 26.33 13.25
CA THR A 595 -2.37 26.50 14.70
C THR A 595 -3.16 25.35 15.31
N THR A 596 -2.79 24.96 16.54
CA THR A 596 -3.51 23.98 17.34
C THR A 596 -3.42 24.34 18.83
N VAL A 597 -4.10 23.58 19.67
CA VAL A 597 -4.05 23.73 21.14
C VAL A 597 -3.65 22.39 21.73
N SER A 598 -2.76 22.39 22.73
CA SER A 598 -2.37 21.17 23.41
C SER A 598 -3.55 20.52 24.17
N ASP A 599 -3.67 19.20 24.08
CA ASP A 599 -4.72 18.41 24.74
C ASP A 599 -4.51 18.31 26.27
N SER A 600 -5.41 17.62 26.98
CA SER A 600 -5.35 17.43 28.43
C SER A 600 -4.06 16.75 28.94
N ARG A 601 -3.30 16.12 28.05
CA ARG A 601 -2.01 15.46 28.34
C ARG A 601 -0.82 16.24 27.81
N GLY A 602 -1.03 17.44 27.26
CA GLY A 602 0.00 18.28 26.67
C GLY A 602 0.36 17.93 25.24
N ASN A 603 -0.30 16.98 24.59
CA ASN A 603 0.04 16.59 23.21
C ASN A 603 -0.48 17.63 22.20
N TYR A 604 0.27 17.81 21.13
CA TYR A 604 -0.15 18.58 19.96
C TYR A 604 0.25 17.86 18.69
N MET A 605 -0.43 18.17 17.57
CA MET A 605 -0.16 17.58 16.27
C MET A 605 -0.53 18.53 15.14
N PHE A 606 0.37 18.65 14.17
CA PHE A 606 0.14 19.22 12.84
C PHE A 606 0.21 18.10 11.80
N LYS A 607 -0.82 17.96 10.98
CA LYS A 607 -0.96 16.87 9.98
C LYS A 607 -0.90 17.42 8.57
N GLY A 608 -0.61 16.54 7.60
CA GLY A 608 -0.69 16.87 6.18
C GLY A 608 0.36 17.87 5.74
N LEU A 609 1.57 17.76 6.28
CA LEU A 609 2.68 18.66 5.99
C LEU A 609 3.50 18.15 4.80
N ASP A 610 3.90 19.10 3.97
CA ASP A 610 4.78 18.84 2.83
C ASP A 610 6.25 18.74 3.29
N LEU A 611 7.13 18.29 2.38
CA LEU A 611 8.58 18.39 2.59
C LEU A 611 8.97 19.83 2.83
N GLY A 612 9.89 20.06 3.76
CA GLY A 612 10.37 21.42 4.04
C GLY A 612 10.79 21.62 5.48
N SER A 613 11.17 22.86 5.77
CA SER A 613 11.63 23.26 7.09
C SER A 613 10.57 24.06 7.84
N TYR A 614 10.35 23.68 9.08
CA TYR A 614 9.31 24.23 9.94
C TYR A 614 9.89 24.62 11.32
N LYS A 615 9.14 25.44 12.05
CA LYS A 615 9.35 25.69 13.48
C LYS A 615 7.99 25.64 14.19
N VAL A 616 8.01 25.11 15.40
CA VAL A 616 6.87 25.15 16.30
C VAL A 616 7.06 26.30 17.29
N ILE A 617 6.04 27.13 17.45
CA ILE A 617 6.02 28.24 18.39
C ILE A 617 4.92 28.01 19.41
N VAL A 618 5.27 27.92 20.67
CA VAL A 618 4.34 27.78 21.80
C VAL A 618 4.17 29.14 22.50
N THR A 619 2.92 29.60 22.58
CA THR A 619 2.61 30.88 23.25
C THR A 619 1.97 30.59 24.60
N PRO A 620 2.64 30.97 25.72
CA PRO A 620 2.10 30.85 27.07
C PRO A 620 0.85 31.73 27.26
N GLN A 621 -0.15 31.23 27.99
CA GLN A 621 -1.45 31.90 28.18
C GLN A 621 -1.35 33.24 28.97
N ASN A 622 -0.26 33.50 29.69
CA ASN A 622 -0.12 34.64 30.60
C ASN A 622 0.85 35.71 30.08
N GLY A 623 1.00 35.87 28.77
CA GLY A 623 1.88 36.89 28.17
C GLY A 623 3.38 36.62 28.34
N GLY A 624 3.76 35.40 28.68
CA GLY A 624 5.16 34.95 28.73
C GLY A 624 5.82 34.95 27.35
N THR A 625 7.15 34.92 27.32
CA THR A 625 7.92 34.81 26.06
C THR A 625 7.55 33.54 25.31
N ALA A 626 7.25 33.67 24.02
CA ALA A 626 6.99 32.53 23.15
C ALA A 626 8.23 31.63 23.04
N ILE A 627 8.01 30.32 23.11
CA ILE A 627 9.07 29.32 22.99
C ILE A 627 9.06 28.83 21.56
N THR A 628 10.19 28.95 20.86
CA THR A 628 10.36 28.51 19.49
C THR A 628 11.23 27.23 19.44
N SER A 629 10.79 26.20 18.75
CA SER A 629 11.59 25.00 18.55
C SER A 629 12.84 25.24 17.69
N ARG A 630 13.74 24.27 17.66
CA ARG A 630 14.73 24.17 16.58
C ARG A 630 14.05 24.12 15.23
N VAL A 631 14.81 24.25 14.15
CA VAL A 631 14.29 23.95 12.80
C VAL A 631 13.99 22.44 12.70
N LEU A 632 12.81 22.13 12.27
CA LEU A 632 12.30 20.78 12.06
C LEU A 632 12.23 20.59 10.55
N THR A 633 13.07 19.72 9.99
CA THR A 633 13.11 19.47 8.56
C THR A 633 12.40 18.15 8.27
N ILE A 634 11.33 18.22 7.48
CA ILE A 634 10.60 17.06 6.97
C ILE A 634 11.23 16.70 5.64
N THR A 635 11.82 15.53 5.56
CA THR A 635 12.45 14.97 4.35
C THR A 635 11.71 13.74 3.83
N ARG A 636 10.84 13.12 4.65
CA ARG A 636 10.11 11.89 4.36
C ARG A 636 8.72 11.89 5.02
N GLY A 637 7.82 11.00 4.59
CA GLY A 637 6.53 10.77 5.23
C GLY A 637 6.65 10.20 6.64
N GLY A 638 5.63 10.42 7.47
CA GLY A 638 5.58 9.94 8.84
C GLY A 638 5.50 11.08 9.88
N ASN A 639 5.76 10.74 11.15
CA ASN A 639 5.68 11.70 12.26
C ASN A 639 7.07 12.17 12.69
N LEU A 640 7.32 13.46 12.60
CA LEU A 640 8.50 14.09 13.18
C LEU A 640 8.18 14.53 14.63
N SER A 641 8.87 13.93 15.60
CA SER A 641 8.64 14.25 17.02
C SER A 641 9.35 15.52 17.45
N ASN A 642 8.65 16.37 18.18
CA ASN A 642 9.18 17.62 18.76
C ASN A 642 8.51 17.94 20.09
N ASP A 643 9.03 17.38 21.18
CA ASP A 643 8.60 17.76 22.51
C ASP A 643 9.18 19.14 22.89
N VAL A 644 8.40 19.94 23.62
CA VAL A 644 8.78 21.31 24.03
C VAL A 644 8.77 21.40 25.55
N ALA A 645 9.96 21.62 26.10
CA ALA A 645 10.18 21.81 27.52
C ALA A 645 9.69 23.19 27.95
N LEU A 646 8.87 23.25 28.98
CA LEU A 646 8.36 24.45 29.61
C LEU A 646 9.01 24.62 30.99
N ALA A 647 9.51 25.82 31.32
CA ALA A 647 10.06 26.07 32.62
C ALA A 647 9.01 25.83 33.74
N PRO A 648 9.39 25.27 34.88
CA PRO A 648 8.51 25.12 36.03
C PRO A 648 7.94 26.49 36.43
N ARG A 649 6.63 26.58 36.70
CA ARG A 649 6.08 27.81 37.30
C ARG A 649 6.84 28.11 38.56
N PRO A 650 7.29 29.40 38.82
CA PRO A 650 7.80 29.79 40.12
C PRO A 650 6.72 29.40 41.15
N GLN A 651 7.06 28.52 42.08
CA GLN A 651 6.19 28.30 43.23
C GLN A 651 6.03 29.65 43.93
N ALA A 652 4.78 30.13 44.03
CA ALA A 652 4.48 31.23 44.88
C ALA A 652 5.02 30.89 46.28
N LEU A 653 5.96 31.66 46.78
CA LEU A 653 6.42 31.55 48.15
C LEU A 653 5.19 31.52 49.06
N PRO A 654 5.08 30.57 49.98
CA PRO A 654 3.98 30.59 50.93
C PRO A 654 3.96 31.91 51.65
N ALA A 655 2.80 32.57 51.73
CA ALA A 655 2.63 33.81 52.44
C ALA A 655 3.25 33.71 53.81
N PRO A 656 4.03 34.73 54.30
CA PRO A 656 4.65 34.68 55.61
C PRO A 656 3.57 34.50 56.68
N LYS A 657 3.70 33.48 57.52
CA LYS A 657 2.84 33.24 58.67
C LYS A 657 2.89 34.47 59.57
N PRO A 658 1.75 34.96 60.09
CA PRO A 658 1.77 36.09 61.02
C PRO A 658 2.67 35.81 62.23
N ALA A 659 3.52 36.76 62.55
CA ALA A 659 4.45 36.69 63.68
C ALA A 659 3.69 36.56 64.99
N THR A 660 3.88 35.47 65.72
CA THR A 660 3.51 35.31 67.13
C THR A 660 4.53 35.91 68.00
N LYS A 661 4.07 36.75 68.95
CA LYS A 661 4.78 37.49 69.96
C LYS A 661 5.75 36.64 70.77
N PRO A 662 6.93 37.12 71.16
CA PRO A 662 7.94 36.33 71.88
C PRO A 662 7.60 36.20 73.36
N THR A 663 7.74 35.02 73.91
CA THR A 663 7.85 34.70 75.32
C THR A 663 9.30 34.28 75.62
N ALA A 664 9.85 34.88 76.70
CA ALA A 664 11.24 34.81 77.13
C ALA A 664 11.64 33.44 77.75
N PRO A 665 12.95 33.18 77.92
CA PRO A 665 13.49 31.83 78.12
C PRO A 665 13.65 31.39 79.56
N PRO A 666 13.90 30.18 79.88
CA PRO A 666 14.75 29.82 81.01
C PRO A 666 16.07 29.15 80.62
N THR A 667 17.07 29.60 81.26
CA THR A 667 18.46 29.12 81.36
C THR A 667 18.60 27.69 81.90
N ASN A 668 19.52 26.91 81.35
CA ASN A 668 20.71 26.38 82.06
C ASN A 668 21.45 25.29 81.26
N ARG A 669 22.71 25.49 81.21
CA ARG A 669 23.80 24.60 80.70
C ARG A 669 24.05 23.46 81.68
N PRO A 670 24.90 22.40 81.41
CA PRO A 670 26.12 22.47 80.57
C PRO A 670 26.35 21.22 79.64
N ALA A 671 27.34 21.41 78.79
CA ALA A 671 28.04 20.38 78.03
C ALA A 671 29.01 19.56 78.93
N PRO A 672 29.49 18.38 78.40
CA PRO A 672 30.84 18.45 77.80
C PRO A 672 31.03 17.60 76.51
N ALA A 673 32.04 18.00 75.78
CA ALA A 673 32.71 17.37 74.67
C ALA A 673 33.67 16.25 75.18
N PRO A 674 34.56 15.70 74.36
CA PRO A 674 34.55 15.06 73.02
C PRO A 674 35.29 13.74 73.04
N LEU A 675 35.43 13.04 71.91
CA LEU A 675 36.55 12.16 71.53
C LEU A 675 36.25 11.56 70.14
N GLN A 676 36.92 11.99 69.17
CA GLN A 676 38.12 11.53 68.48
C GLN A 676 38.03 10.18 67.78
N ALA A 677 38.28 10.32 66.51
CA ALA A 677 39.28 9.65 65.67
C ALA A 677 38.91 8.31 65.01
N GLY A 678 39.20 8.31 63.73
CA GLY A 678 39.47 7.12 62.98
C GLY A 678 39.19 7.23 61.49
N MET A 679 39.97 7.99 60.75
CA MET A 679 40.35 7.64 59.38
C MET A 679 41.37 6.47 59.43
N PRO A 680 41.66 5.72 58.38
CA PRO A 680 41.94 6.21 57.03
C PRO A 680 41.51 5.28 55.88
N SER A 681 41.36 5.87 54.73
CA SER A 681 42.10 5.70 53.45
C SER A 681 42.24 4.28 52.91
N THR A 682 42.02 4.09 51.66
CA THR A 682 42.84 4.28 50.47
C THR A 682 42.04 3.82 49.28
N ALA A 683 41.84 4.64 48.31
CA ALA A 683 42.70 4.87 47.14
C ALA A 683 42.84 3.69 46.18
N ALA A 684 42.33 3.93 45.00
CA ALA A 684 43.04 4.02 43.73
C ALA A 684 43.29 2.71 42.97
N ARG A 685 42.86 2.73 41.74
CA ARG A 685 43.60 2.68 40.43
C ARG A 685 42.60 2.39 39.37
N ALA A 686 42.25 3.20 38.50
CA ALA A 686 42.94 3.91 37.42
C ALA A 686 43.81 3.01 36.52
N SER A 687 43.40 3.00 35.31
CA SER A 687 44.18 3.17 34.08
C SER A 687 44.74 1.97 33.37
N MET A 688 44.64 2.14 32.07
CA MET A 688 45.55 1.80 30.96
C MET A 688 45.32 0.41 30.34
N PHE A 689 45.17 0.28 29.01
CA PHE A 689 46.05 0.75 27.99
C PHE A 689 45.36 0.89 26.66
N ALA A 690 45.71 1.93 25.97
CA ALA A 690 45.55 2.15 24.54
C ALA A 690 46.74 1.53 23.79
N ALA A 691 46.51 1.31 22.51
CA ALA A 691 47.45 1.51 21.39
C ALA A 691 48.19 0.31 20.78
N MET A 692 48.19 0.43 19.46
CA MET A 692 49.17 -0.05 18.45
C MET A 692 48.95 -1.50 17.96
N GLY A 693 48.88 -1.78 16.67
CA GLY A 693 49.60 -1.16 15.58
C GLY A 693 49.22 -1.70 14.23
N SER A 694 49.36 -0.82 13.31
CA SER A 694 49.35 -1.02 11.87
C SER A 694 50.31 -2.09 11.39
N SER A 695 49.94 -2.87 10.40
CA SER A 695 50.91 -3.33 9.38
C SER A 695 50.23 -3.65 8.07
N THR A 696 50.59 -2.88 7.11
CA THR A 696 50.46 -3.06 5.68
C THR A 696 51.05 -4.39 5.20
N ARG A 697 50.39 -5.07 4.27
CA ARG A 697 51.05 -5.72 3.13
C ARG A 697 50.10 -5.98 1.97
N THR A 698 50.45 -5.43 0.87
CA THR A 698 49.99 -5.68 -0.50
C THR A 698 50.81 -6.81 -1.14
N PRO A 699 50.62 -7.16 -2.41
CA PRO A 699 49.95 -8.38 -2.86
C PRO A 699 50.94 -9.34 -3.57
N SER A 700 50.54 -10.55 -3.90
CA SER A 700 51.21 -11.29 -4.96
C SER A 700 50.22 -12.12 -5.77
N ASN A 701 50.33 -11.92 -7.07
CA ASN A 701 49.80 -12.68 -8.19
C ASN A 701 50.05 -14.21 -8.11
N GLY A 702 49.18 -14.92 -8.79
CA GLY A 702 49.62 -16.12 -9.50
C GLY A 702 48.59 -17.25 -9.63
N ARG A 703 47.99 -17.27 -10.78
CA ARG A 703 47.40 -18.28 -11.67
C ARG A 703 45.90 -18.40 -11.68
#